data_7fd981fea19d44aed1dad8d1a0b757e8
#
_entry.id   7fd981fea19d44aed1dad8d1a0b757e8
#
_cell.length_a   1.000
_cell.length_b   1.000
_cell.length_c   1.000
_cell.angle_alpha   90.00
_cell.angle_beta   90.00
_cell.angle_gamma   90.00
#
_symmetry.space_group_name_H-M   'P 1'
#
loop_
_entity.id
_entity.type
_entity.pdbx_description
1 polymer ?
#
loop_
_entity_poly.entity_id
_entity_poly.type
_entity_poly.pdbx_seq_one_letter_code
_entity_poly.pdbx_strand_id
1 'polypeptide(L)'
;MNVIHGTWEPRPATRWEDGFLSGNGHHGALVFGEPNDERVVVTHHTLVRPNGSEHARPPRLAAELPALQDRLLAGELDAAERFTDGRPLQWVQPFHPAFQIRLRRPRAAASGYRRSVDFTTGVLHTECEEWRGQVFVSRADDVIVQHVQAADLVVSLDHRLPGAPHGLMVGQSIVRAADGALLTLRVRYPDSDRRYTGITLVVPTGGRTALVPPGARVTGADSVLLLTRVVRHTGELDTAPHAEALRDLVPETETETEAESESDAYARLLDRHTSLHRAAYERVTLDLGADPAERALAGAELLERPDSPALLERLFAAGRYHLLSASGLFPPRLTGLWTGDWDTAWSGAFTNDANVNLQTASAACAALPEVTASLASLVDRQLPDWQDNAREIFGARGAVAPPHSDGESGLTYHFEREYPLHLWTAGADWLLKPLVDHDETRGEQDPRTARALAEVALFYEDFLTRTDTDGHLVVVPSYSPENRPANASWGAINAAMDLSAARHALLTAAAYHPEKAEAWRALADRLPPHRINADGALAEWAWPGLDDSYDHRHLSHLYGVWPLDEITPYDTPDLARAAHRALELRGSENDSAHGHLHHALVAARLRDGERVAHALGQVLGGDFFHTSLMSAHYPNRNVYNADAAHTLPAVLVEMLVQSTPDRLVLLPAVPTICPRGELRGIRTRFGAELDLTWSPTEATAVLRPTRTHRVELRTSSGAEPLELVAGEDHVIRLEAW
;
A
#
# COMPACT_ATOMS: atom_id res chain seq x y z
N MET A 1 5.75 10.26 -28.60
CA MET A 1 7.07 10.08 -27.96
C MET A 1 6.82 9.22 -26.72
N ASN A 2 7.61 8.19 -26.48
CA ASN A 2 7.27 7.24 -25.42
C ASN A 2 7.68 7.77 -24.04
N VAL A 3 6.78 7.68 -23.08
CA VAL A 3 7.08 7.85 -21.65
C VAL A 3 8.15 6.81 -21.25
N ILE A 4 9.12 7.19 -20.43
CA ILE A 4 10.12 6.25 -19.92
C ILE A 4 9.53 5.52 -18.72
N HIS A 5 9.26 4.23 -18.88
CA HIS A 5 8.79 3.36 -17.82
C HIS A 5 9.97 2.73 -17.05
N GLY A 6 10.69 3.55 -16.29
CA GLY A 6 11.86 3.12 -15.55
C GLY A 6 12.61 4.29 -14.92
N THR A 7 13.68 3.98 -14.17
CA THR A 7 14.62 4.96 -13.65
C THR A 7 16.04 4.41 -13.68
N TRP A 8 17.03 5.28 -13.60
CA TRP A 8 18.45 4.89 -13.61
C TRP A 8 19.28 5.84 -12.77
N GLU A 9 20.47 5.33 -12.31
CA GLU A 9 21.44 6.08 -11.55
C GLU A 9 22.87 5.81 -12.07
N PRO A 10 23.72 6.85 -12.09
CA PRO A 10 25.11 6.72 -12.52
C PRO A 10 26.05 6.22 -11.41
N ARG A 11 25.50 5.92 -10.22
CA ARG A 11 26.27 5.48 -9.04
C ARG A 11 25.54 4.37 -8.29
N PRO A 12 26.27 3.48 -7.61
CA PRO A 12 25.69 2.51 -6.69
C PRO A 12 24.92 3.19 -5.55
N ALA A 13 23.98 2.50 -4.94
CA ALA A 13 23.38 2.93 -3.69
C ALA A 13 24.37 2.78 -2.53
N THR A 14 24.49 3.81 -1.71
CA THR A 14 25.31 3.77 -0.49
C THR A 14 24.50 3.42 0.75
N ARG A 15 23.21 3.71 0.71
CA ARG A 15 22.21 3.41 1.73
C ARG A 15 21.19 2.43 1.15
N TRP A 16 20.58 1.63 2.01
CA TRP A 16 19.58 0.66 1.57
C TRP A 16 18.31 1.32 1.00
N GLU A 17 17.94 2.49 1.50
CA GLU A 17 16.76 3.24 1.06
C GLU A 17 16.86 3.70 -0.41
N ASP A 18 18.09 3.85 -0.90
CA ASP A 18 18.39 4.21 -2.29
C ASP A 18 18.55 3.00 -3.23
N GLY A 19 18.51 1.77 -2.69
CA GLY A 19 18.57 0.54 -3.47
C GLY A 19 17.34 0.36 -4.36
N PHE A 20 17.53 -0.14 -5.59
CA PHE A 20 16.39 -0.44 -6.45
C PHE A 20 15.65 -1.69 -5.99
N LEU A 21 14.35 -1.71 -6.21
CA LEU A 21 13.41 -2.64 -5.62
C LEU A 21 12.81 -3.57 -6.65
N SER A 22 12.71 -4.86 -6.34
CA SER A 22 11.91 -5.83 -7.07
C SER A 22 11.07 -6.66 -6.10
N GLY A 23 9.91 -7.14 -6.54
CA GLY A 23 9.02 -7.93 -5.69
C GLY A 23 7.90 -8.59 -6.46
N ASN A 24 7.33 -9.64 -5.85
CA ASN A 24 6.17 -10.36 -6.38
C ASN A 24 5.00 -10.41 -5.39
N GLY A 25 5.09 -9.63 -4.30
CA GLY A 25 4.13 -9.64 -3.22
C GLY A 25 4.33 -10.76 -2.19
N HIS A 26 5.35 -11.61 -2.35
CA HIS A 26 5.80 -12.63 -1.38
C HIS A 26 7.24 -12.33 -0.97
N HIS A 27 8.18 -12.41 -1.93
CA HIS A 27 9.57 -12.05 -1.77
C HIS A 27 9.83 -10.62 -2.25
N GLY A 28 10.70 -9.91 -1.54
CA GLY A 28 11.27 -8.63 -1.94
C GLY A 28 12.78 -8.73 -2.08
N ALA A 29 13.31 -8.03 -3.08
CA ALA A 29 14.74 -7.86 -3.30
C ALA A 29 15.06 -6.37 -3.39
N LEU A 30 16.05 -5.91 -2.61
CA LEU A 30 16.58 -4.56 -2.61
C LEU A 30 18.04 -4.62 -3.06
N VAL A 31 18.34 -3.99 -4.19
CA VAL A 31 19.60 -4.13 -4.91
C VAL A 31 20.41 -2.84 -4.85
N PHE A 32 21.62 -2.91 -4.31
CA PHE A 32 22.51 -1.75 -4.20
C PHE A 32 23.19 -1.37 -5.53
N GLY A 33 23.46 -2.35 -6.37
CA GLY A 33 24.19 -2.14 -7.62
C GLY A 33 25.70 -1.96 -7.43
N GLU A 34 26.30 -2.54 -6.39
CA GLU A 34 27.73 -2.44 -6.12
C GLU A 34 28.55 -3.36 -7.03
N PRO A 35 29.40 -2.84 -7.94
CA PRO A 35 30.03 -3.68 -8.97
C PRO A 35 31.05 -4.69 -8.42
N ASN A 36 31.68 -4.44 -7.27
CA ASN A 36 32.70 -5.32 -6.70
C ASN A 36 32.26 -6.11 -5.46
N ASP A 37 31.19 -5.66 -4.79
CA ASP A 37 30.61 -6.30 -3.59
C ASP A 37 29.11 -6.11 -3.60
N GLU A 38 28.41 -6.66 -4.61
CA GLU A 38 26.97 -6.53 -4.75
C GLU A 38 26.24 -7.04 -3.51
N ARG A 39 25.27 -6.28 -3.08
CA ARG A 39 24.40 -6.60 -1.95
C ARG A 39 22.97 -6.61 -2.43
N VAL A 40 22.30 -7.74 -2.27
CA VAL A 40 20.87 -7.88 -2.48
C VAL A 40 20.24 -8.25 -1.15
N VAL A 41 19.55 -7.30 -0.53
CA VAL A 41 18.79 -7.55 0.71
C VAL A 41 17.49 -8.24 0.36
N VAL A 42 17.24 -9.35 1.04
CA VAL A 42 16.07 -10.21 0.82
C VAL A 42 15.05 -9.98 1.93
N THR A 43 13.80 -9.79 1.56
CA THR A 43 12.66 -9.73 2.46
C THR A 43 11.60 -10.75 2.06
N HIS A 44 10.66 -11.03 2.96
CA HIS A 44 9.47 -11.83 2.67
C HIS A 44 8.32 -11.34 3.54
N HIS A 45 7.11 -11.25 3.01
CA HIS A 45 5.94 -10.68 3.72
C HIS A 45 5.66 -11.29 5.09
N THR A 46 6.03 -12.56 5.32
CA THR A 46 5.81 -13.25 6.59
C THR A 46 6.89 -12.98 7.64
N LEU A 47 7.96 -12.26 7.32
CA LEU A 47 9.07 -12.06 8.25
C LEU A 47 8.74 -10.97 9.28
N VAL A 48 8.14 -11.37 10.37
CA VAL A 48 7.97 -10.55 11.56
C VAL A 48 8.68 -11.21 12.75
N ARG A 49 9.35 -10.38 13.56
CA ARG A 49 10.11 -10.84 14.72
C ARG A 49 9.19 -11.03 15.92
N PRO A 50 9.18 -12.20 16.57
CA PRO A 50 8.53 -12.38 17.86
C PRO A 50 9.03 -11.34 18.88
N ASN A 51 8.09 -10.66 19.55
CA ASN A 51 8.41 -9.63 20.55
C ASN A 51 7.47 -9.72 21.76
N GLY A 52 6.72 -10.82 21.90
CA GLY A 52 5.72 -11.03 22.94
C GLY A 52 4.29 -10.68 22.52
N SER A 53 4.11 -9.88 21.47
CA SER A 53 2.77 -9.49 20.97
C SER A 53 2.00 -10.65 20.34
N GLU A 54 2.68 -11.71 19.93
CA GLU A 54 2.04 -12.95 19.45
C GLU A 54 1.19 -13.66 20.53
N HIS A 55 1.36 -13.28 21.79
CA HIS A 55 0.56 -13.74 22.92
C HIS A 55 -0.47 -12.71 23.39
N ALA A 56 -0.45 -11.50 22.82
CA ALA A 56 -1.38 -10.45 23.19
C ALA A 56 -2.83 -10.81 22.82
N ARG A 57 -3.76 -10.24 23.56
CA ARG A 57 -5.22 -10.42 23.37
C ARG A 57 -5.90 -9.06 23.51
N PRO A 58 -7.11 -8.88 22.93
CA PRO A 58 -7.89 -7.69 23.15
C PRO A 58 -8.14 -7.48 24.65
N PRO A 59 -8.30 -6.23 25.13
CA PRO A 59 -8.70 -5.98 26.50
C PRO A 59 -10.15 -6.42 26.70
N ARG A 60 -10.46 -6.92 27.89
CA ARG A 60 -11.82 -7.37 28.26
C ARG A 60 -12.60 -6.23 28.89
N LEU A 61 -13.19 -5.38 28.07
CA LEU A 61 -13.84 -4.14 28.48
C LEU A 61 -15.37 -4.15 28.30
N ALA A 62 -15.92 -5.16 27.66
CA ALA A 62 -17.33 -5.25 27.30
C ALA A 62 -18.30 -5.02 28.49
N ALA A 63 -17.98 -5.52 29.66
CA ALA A 63 -18.81 -5.35 30.86
C ALA A 63 -18.83 -3.89 31.38
N GLU A 64 -17.82 -3.10 31.10
CA GLU A 64 -17.66 -1.73 31.55
C GLU A 64 -18.24 -0.71 30.55
N LEU A 65 -18.45 -1.13 29.28
CA LEU A 65 -18.91 -0.26 28.21
C LEU A 65 -20.21 0.50 28.51
N PRO A 66 -21.29 -0.13 29.03
CA PRO A 66 -22.53 0.59 29.33
C PRO A 66 -22.33 1.74 30.33
N ALA A 67 -21.52 1.52 31.36
CA ALA A 67 -21.22 2.56 32.35
C ALA A 67 -20.36 3.69 31.75
N LEU A 68 -19.41 3.39 30.87
CA LEU A 68 -18.65 4.39 30.14
C LEU A 68 -19.55 5.24 29.27
N GLN A 69 -20.45 4.62 28.48
CA GLN A 69 -21.41 5.31 27.62
C GLN A 69 -22.26 6.30 28.41
N ASP A 70 -22.82 5.85 29.55
CA ASP A 70 -23.68 6.69 30.39
C ASP A 70 -22.91 7.88 31.01
N ARG A 71 -21.66 7.67 31.42
CA ARG A 71 -20.79 8.74 31.96
C ARG A 71 -20.42 9.79 30.90
N LEU A 72 -20.02 9.35 29.71
CA LEU A 72 -19.71 10.27 28.60
C LEU A 72 -20.94 11.12 28.22
N LEU A 73 -22.13 10.50 28.12
CA LEU A 73 -23.37 11.20 27.84
C LEU A 73 -23.82 12.13 28.97
N ALA A 74 -23.40 11.84 30.23
CA ALA A 74 -23.60 12.73 31.37
C ALA A 74 -22.61 13.92 31.41
N GLY A 75 -21.65 13.99 30.45
CA GLY A 75 -20.70 15.10 30.35
C GLY A 75 -19.36 14.84 31.07
N GLU A 76 -19.09 13.60 31.54
CA GLU A 76 -17.79 13.22 32.05
C GLU A 76 -16.83 12.91 30.88
N LEU A 77 -16.36 13.96 30.18
CA LEU A 77 -15.63 13.86 28.91
C LEU A 77 -14.23 13.24 29.04
N ASP A 78 -13.73 13.02 30.27
CA ASP A 78 -12.49 12.30 30.56
C ASP A 78 -12.71 10.81 30.89
N ALA A 79 -13.94 10.34 30.90
CA ALA A 79 -14.27 8.98 31.34
C ALA A 79 -13.60 7.91 30.51
N ALA A 80 -13.41 8.14 29.20
CA ALA A 80 -12.77 7.21 28.26
C ALA A 80 -11.30 6.95 28.55
N GLU A 81 -10.59 7.86 29.24
CA GLU A 81 -9.19 7.68 29.59
C GLU A 81 -8.94 6.46 30.53
N ARG A 82 -9.98 6.03 31.22
CA ARG A 82 -9.95 4.89 32.14
C ARG A 82 -10.48 3.60 31.53
N PHE A 83 -10.93 3.66 30.29
CA PHE A 83 -11.45 2.49 29.58
C PHE A 83 -10.31 1.68 28.97
N THR A 84 -9.46 1.16 29.83
CA THR A 84 -8.30 0.30 29.52
C THR A 84 -8.18 -0.78 30.58
N ASP A 85 -7.50 -1.87 30.26
CA ASP A 85 -7.19 -2.92 31.22
C ASP A 85 -5.84 -2.69 31.98
N GLY A 86 -5.25 -1.51 31.79
CA GLY A 86 -4.03 -1.09 32.49
C GLY A 86 -2.74 -1.75 32.01
N ARG A 87 -2.77 -2.55 30.96
CA ARG A 87 -1.56 -3.12 30.38
C ARG A 87 -0.71 -2.03 29.72
N PRO A 88 0.63 -2.16 29.75
CA PRO A 88 1.50 -1.26 28.99
C PRO A 88 1.27 -1.45 27.49
N LEU A 89 1.56 -0.40 26.72
CA LEU A 89 1.57 -0.45 25.26
C LEU A 89 2.44 -1.60 24.76
N GLN A 90 1.90 -2.42 23.88
CA GLN A 90 2.61 -3.49 23.19
C GLN A 90 2.54 -3.26 21.68
N TRP A 91 3.69 -3.04 21.04
CA TRP A 91 3.77 -2.93 19.59
C TRP A 91 3.58 -4.30 18.92
N VAL A 92 2.99 -4.28 17.74
CA VAL A 92 2.90 -5.45 16.86
C VAL A 92 4.28 -5.98 16.51
N GLN A 93 4.37 -7.24 16.09
CA GLN A 93 5.64 -7.87 15.72
C GLN A 93 6.34 -7.10 14.61
N PRO A 94 7.62 -6.68 14.77
CA PRO A 94 8.32 -5.88 13.76
C PRO A 94 8.64 -6.69 12.49
N PHE A 95 8.31 -6.11 11.34
CA PHE A 95 8.78 -6.59 10.04
C PHE A 95 10.28 -6.36 9.89
N HIS A 96 11.00 -7.30 9.26
CA HIS A 96 12.46 -7.25 9.14
C HIS A 96 12.98 -7.94 7.88
N PRO A 97 14.22 -7.64 7.42
CA PRO A 97 14.87 -8.33 6.31
C PRO A 97 15.40 -9.70 6.74
N ALA A 98 15.45 -10.65 5.81
CA ALA A 98 15.99 -11.98 6.08
C ALA A 98 17.52 -11.99 6.21
N PHE A 99 18.19 -11.61 5.15
CA PHE A 99 19.63 -11.58 4.97
C PHE A 99 19.98 -10.80 3.70
N GLN A 100 21.27 -10.62 3.44
CA GLN A 100 21.75 -10.12 2.15
C GLN A 100 22.51 -11.24 1.40
N ILE A 101 22.26 -11.36 0.10
CA ILE A 101 23.08 -12.13 -0.81
C ILE A 101 24.25 -11.23 -1.19
N ARG A 102 25.47 -11.70 -1.01
CA ARG A 102 26.69 -10.95 -1.36
C ARG A 102 27.42 -11.63 -2.50
N LEU A 103 27.71 -10.85 -3.53
CA LEU A 103 28.52 -11.25 -4.66
C LEU A 103 29.80 -10.43 -4.65
N ARG A 104 30.89 -11.05 -4.16
CA ARG A 104 32.23 -10.42 -4.14
C ARG A 104 33.04 -10.84 -5.33
N ARG A 105 33.56 -9.86 -6.04
CA ARG A 105 34.37 -10.05 -7.25
C ARG A 105 35.77 -9.50 -7.06
N PRO A 106 36.74 -9.95 -7.86
CA PRO A 106 38.03 -9.27 -7.98
C PRO A 106 37.81 -7.81 -8.35
N ARG A 107 38.64 -6.92 -7.82
CA ARG A 107 38.47 -5.48 -8.03
C ARG A 107 38.64 -5.15 -9.51
N ALA A 108 37.56 -4.80 -10.20
CA ALA A 108 37.53 -4.35 -11.57
C ALA A 108 37.25 -2.83 -11.65
N ALA A 109 37.68 -2.20 -12.72
CA ALA A 109 37.30 -0.83 -13.02
C ALA A 109 35.80 -0.77 -13.26
N ALA A 110 35.13 0.23 -12.68
CA ALA A 110 33.68 0.45 -12.87
C ALA A 110 33.42 1.53 -13.94
N SER A 111 34.24 1.58 -15.01
CA SER A 111 34.01 2.51 -16.12
C SER A 111 32.68 2.20 -16.82
N GLY A 112 31.97 3.26 -17.25
CA GLY A 112 30.67 3.12 -17.89
C GLY A 112 29.55 2.61 -16.96
N TYR A 113 29.70 2.79 -15.64
CA TYR A 113 28.75 2.29 -14.66
C TYR A 113 27.35 2.90 -14.82
N ARG A 114 26.33 2.05 -14.76
CA ARG A 114 24.92 2.40 -14.69
C ARG A 114 24.14 1.32 -13.96
N ARG A 115 23.22 1.72 -13.10
CA ARG A 115 22.15 0.86 -12.60
C ARG A 115 20.80 1.40 -13.05
N SER A 116 19.85 0.51 -13.32
CA SER A 116 18.50 0.90 -13.75
C SER A 116 17.46 -0.14 -13.32
N VAL A 117 16.22 0.29 -13.29
CA VAL A 117 15.05 -0.58 -13.19
C VAL A 117 14.11 -0.28 -14.35
N ASP A 118 13.66 -1.33 -15.02
CA ASP A 118 12.60 -1.26 -16.02
C ASP A 118 11.28 -1.65 -15.35
N PHE A 119 10.37 -0.71 -15.20
CA PHE A 119 9.08 -0.93 -14.55
C PHE A 119 8.14 -1.82 -15.37
N THR A 120 8.33 -1.87 -16.69
CA THR A 120 7.52 -2.72 -17.59
C THR A 120 7.83 -4.19 -17.42
N THR A 121 9.10 -4.52 -17.20
CA THR A 121 9.54 -5.91 -17.02
C THR A 121 9.80 -6.29 -15.57
N GLY A 122 9.92 -5.32 -14.66
CA GLY A 122 10.27 -5.54 -13.27
C GLY A 122 11.73 -5.97 -13.06
N VAL A 123 12.60 -5.82 -14.08
CA VAL A 123 14.00 -6.24 -14.05
C VAL A 123 14.91 -5.09 -13.66
N LEU A 124 15.79 -5.35 -12.72
CA LEU A 124 16.84 -4.44 -12.29
C LEU A 124 18.13 -4.81 -13.04
N HIS A 125 18.84 -3.80 -13.51
CA HIS A 125 20.10 -3.95 -14.24
C HIS A 125 21.21 -3.19 -13.53
N THR A 126 22.39 -3.82 -13.48
CA THR A 126 23.63 -3.16 -13.08
C THR A 126 24.66 -3.45 -14.16
N GLU A 127 25.23 -2.41 -14.75
CA GLU A 127 26.13 -2.52 -15.90
C GLU A 127 27.40 -1.70 -15.69
N CYS A 128 28.51 -2.23 -16.13
CA CYS A 128 29.75 -1.52 -16.44
C CYS A 128 30.44 -2.21 -17.62
N GLU A 129 31.55 -1.66 -18.14
CA GLU A 129 32.20 -2.20 -19.35
C GLU A 129 32.54 -3.70 -19.27
N GLU A 130 32.89 -4.19 -18.08
CA GLU A 130 33.36 -5.56 -17.87
C GLU A 130 32.31 -6.48 -17.24
N TRP A 131 31.11 -5.98 -16.95
CA TRP A 131 30.15 -6.73 -16.14
C TRP A 131 28.71 -6.31 -16.34
N ARG A 132 27.81 -7.29 -16.31
CA ARG A 132 26.36 -7.10 -16.29
C ARG A 132 25.72 -8.01 -15.25
N GLY A 133 24.84 -7.43 -14.44
CA GLY A 133 24.00 -8.15 -13.50
C GLY A 133 22.52 -7.79 -13.72
N GLN A 134 21.66 -8.78 -13.58
CA GLN A 134 20.21 -8.63 -13.65
C GLN A 134 19.60 -9.29 -12.42
N VAL A 135 18.59 -8.62 -11.83
CA VAL A 135 17.85 -9.13 -10.67
C VAL A 135 16.37 -8.88 -10.88
N PHE A 136 15.55 -9.89 -10.61
CA PHE A 136 14.11 -9.75 -10.50
C PHE A 136 13.52 -10.79 -9.53
N VAL A 137 12.32 -10.51 -9.01
CA VAL A 137 11.56 -11.48 -8.22
C VAL A 137 10.46 -12.05 -9.10
N SER A 138 10.55 -13.34 -9.44
CA SER A 138 9.62 -13.97 -10.38
C SER A 138 8.21 -14.02 -9.82
N ARG A 139 7.24 -13.50 -10.60
CA ARG A 139 5.81 -13.62 -10.29
C ARG A 139 5.26 -15.01 -10.58
N ALA A 140 5.88 -15.72 -11.53
CA ALA A 140 5.44 -17.03 -11.93
C ALA A 140 5.95 -18.13 -11.00
N ASP A 141 7.18 -17.97 -10.47
CA ASP A 141 7.91 -19.05 -9.84
C ASP A 141 8.16 -18.83 -8.34
N ASP A 142 7.80 -17.66 -7.82
CA ASP A 142 8.00 -17.24 -6.42
C ASP A 142 9.45 -17.44 -5.95
N VAL A 143 10.39 -16.91 -6.74
CA VAL A 143 11.84 -17.02 -6.51
C VAL A 143 12.53 -15.70 -6.86
N ILE A 144 13.56 -15.35 -6.11
CA ILE A 144 14.47 -14.25 -6.47
C ILE A 144 15.48 -14.81 -7.46
N VAL A 145 15.55 -14.20 -8.64
CA VAL A 145 16.44 -14.56 -9.74
C VAL A 145 17.53 -13.50 -9.84
N GLN A 146 18.80 -13.92 -9.78
CA GLN A 146 19.96 -13.09 -10.09
C GLN A 146 20.77 -13.76 -11.19
N HIS A 147 21.10 -13.03 -12.24
CA HIS A 147 21.93 -13.48 -13.33
C HIS A 147 23.11 -12.54 -13.51
N VAL A 148 24.33 -13.07 -13.49
CA VAL A 148 25.59 -12.31 -13.58
C VAL A 148 26.44 -12.86 -14.71
N GLN A 149 26.83 -11.99 -15.64
CA GLN A 149 27.71 -12.36 -16.75
C GLN A 149 29.18 -12.12 -16.39
N ALA A 150 30.08 -12.93 -16.98
CA ALA A 150 31.54 -12.85 -16.82
C ALA A 150 31.99 -12.92 -15.35
N ALA A 151 32.00 -14.13 -14.78
CA ALA A 151 32.07 -14.24 -13.34
C ALA A 151 33.28 -15.03 -12.80
N ASP A 152 34.22 -14.28 -12.23
CA ASP A 152 35.00 -14.73 -11.08
C ASP A 152 34.36 -14.08 -9.83
N LEU A 153 33.66 -14.86 -9.00
CA LEU A 153 32.96 -14.31 -7.83
C LEU A 153 32.91 -15.29 -6.66
N VAL A 154 32.64 -14.73 -5.47
CA VAL A 154 32.28 -15.47 -4.27
C VAL A 154 30.88 -15.11 -3.88
N VAL A 155 29.97 -16.09 -3.84
CA VAL A 155 28.62 -15.99 -3.36
C VAL A 155 28.56 -16.36 -1.89
N SER A 156 27.89 -15.54 -1.06
CA SER A 156 27.62 -15.87 0.34
C SER A 156 26.29 -15.28 0.80
N LEU A 157 25.70 -15.89 1.83
CA LEU A 157 24.53 -15.35 2.53
C LEU A 157 25.00 -14.72 3.85
N ASP A 158 24.70 -13.44 4.04
CA ASP A 158 25.13 -12.69 5.23
C ASP A 158 23.91 -12.19 5.99
N HIS A 159 23.73 -12.68 7.22
CA HIS A 159 22.62 -12.32 8.11
C HIS A 159 22.84 -11.01 8.87
N ARG A 160 24.05 -10.45 8.80
CA ARG A 160 24.41 -9.25 9.56
C ARG A 160 23.85 -8.02 8.87
N LEU A 161 22.67 -7.61 9.30
CA LEU A 161 21.97 -6.42 8.88
C LEU A 161 21.80 -5.49 10.07
N PRO A 162 21.66 -4.15 9.85
CA PRO A 162 21.43 -3.19 10.91
C PRO A 162 20.24 -3.57 11.80
N GLY A 163 20.25 -3.18 13.08
CA GLY A 163 19.15 -3.38 14.01
C GLY A 163 18.86 -4.82 14.42
N ALA A 164 19.63 -5.80 13.93
CA ALA A 164 19.41 -7.22 14.24
C ALA A 164 19.48 -7.48 15.76
N PRO A 165 18.49 -8.21 16.34
CA PRO A 165 18.46 -8.44 17.78
C PRO A 165 19.60 -9.34 18.23
N HIS A 166 20.07 -9.12 19.47
CA HIS A 166 21.00 -10.05 20.11
C HIS A 166 20.36 -11.43 20.31
N GLY A 167 21.17 -12.48 20.26
CA GLY A 167 20.71 -13.85 20.54
C GLY A 167 20.07 -14.58 19.35
N LEU A 168 20.13 -14.05 18.15
CA LEU A 168 19.80 -14.83 16.96
C LEU A 168 20.72 -16.04 16.86
N MET A 169 20.13 -17.21 16.69
CA MET A 169 20.89 -18.45 16.47
C MET A 169 20.95 -18.70 14.97
N VAL A 170 22.18 -18.61 14.41
CA VAL A 170 22.41 -18.67 12.97
C VAL A 170 23.25 -19.91 12.64
N GLY A 171 22.72 -20.73 11.73
CA GLY A 171 23.42 -21.86 11.12
C GLY A 171 23.57 -21.67 9.61
N GLN A 172 24.72 -22.00 9.10
CA GLN A 172 24.99 -21.98 7.65
C GLN A 172 25.48 -23.33 7.17
N SER A 173 25.04 -23.74 6.00
CA SER A 173 25.55 -24.92 5.34
C SER A 173 25.73 -24.67 3.84
N ILE A 174 26.74 -25.33 3.26
CA ILE A 174 27.00 -25.32 1.83
C ILE A 174 27.22 -26.75 1.42
N VAL A 175 26.52 -27.16 0.38
CA VAL A 175 26.69 -28.46 -0.23
C VAL A 175 26.90 -28.31 -1.75
N ARG A 176 27.59 -29.25 -2.36
CA ARG A 176 27.73 -29.31 -3.82
C ARG A 176 26.37 -29.67 -4.45
N ALA A 177 26.03 -29.00 -5.52
CA ALA A 177 24.85 -29.28 -6.31
C ALA A 177 25.24 -29.28 -7.79
N ALA A 178 25.33 -30.46 -8.40
CA ALA A 178 25.88 -30.63 -9.72
C ALA A 178 27.26 -29.90 -9.84
N ASP A 179 27.43 -29.01 -10.82
CA ASP A 179 28.64 -28.20 -10.99
C ASP A 179 28.67 -26.93 -10.13
N GLY A 180 27.54 -26.64 -9.46
CA GLY A 180 27.34 -25.47 -8.62
C GLY A 180 27.36 -25.75 -7.12
N ALA A 181 26.56 -24.95 -6.36
CA ALA A 181 26.47 -25.06 -4.92
C ALA A 181 25.06 -24.73 -4.44
N LEU A 182 24.60 -25.35 -3.33
CA LEU A 182 23.43 -24.99 -2.59
C LEU A 182 23.86 -24.38 -1.25
N LEU A 183 23.51 -23.13 -1.04
CA LEU A 183 23.75 -22.39 0.19
C LEU A 183 22.47 -22.36 1.00
N THR A 184 22.58 -22.63 2.32
CA THR A 184 21.45 -22.54 3.25
C THR A 184 21.84 -21.72 4.45
N LEU A 185 20.99 -20.75 4.80
CA LEU A 185 21.08 -19.93 6.01
C LEU A 185 19.85 -20.21 6.87
N ARG A 186 20.03 -20.70 8.08
CA ARG A 186 18.98 -20.96 9.06
C ARG A 186 19.08 -19.97 10.20
N VAL A 187 17.97 -19.31 10.54
CA VAL A 187 17.93 -18.36 11.63
C VAL A 187 16.76 -18.72 12.55
N ARG A 188 17.06 -18.82 13.85
CA ARG A 188 16.06 -18.96 14.91
C ARG A 188 16.04 -17.70 15.74
N TYR A 189 14.82 -17.19 16.02
CA TYR A 189 14.65 -16.02 16.88
C TYR A 189 14.95 -16.35 18.35
N PRO A 190 15.42 -15.35 19.12
CA PRO A 190 15.58 -15.53 20.56
C PRO A 190 14.26 -15.95 21.22
N ASP A 191 14.36 -16.86 22.20
CA ASP A 191 13.24 -17.29 23.03
C ASP A 191 11.96 -17.74 22.28
N SER A 192 12.13 -18.25 21.07
CA SER A 192 11.04 -18.67 20.19
C SER A 192 11.40 -19.93 19.41
N ASP A 193 10.38 -20.73 19.07
CA ASP A 193 10.51 -21.83 18.12
C ASP A 193 10.35 -21.40 16.66
N ARG A 194 10.02 -20.12 16.44
CA ARG A 194 9.90 -19.56 15.11
C ARG A 194 11.26 -19.35 14.47
N ARG A 195 11.34 -19.62 13.19
CA ARG A 195 12.57 -19.64 12.42
C ARG A 195 12.29 -19.16 10.99
N TYR A 196 13.34 -18.81 10.30
CA TYR A 196 13.30 -18.72 8.85
C TYR A 196 14.57 -19.33 8.23
N THR A 197 14.44 -19.80 7.01
CA THR A 197 15.53 -20.42 6.26
C THR A 197 15.61 -19.78 4.88
N GLY A 198 16.78 -19.24 4.53
CA GLY A 198 17.14 -18.85 3.19
C GLY A 198 17.83 -19.98 2.46
N ILE A 199 17.44 -20.25 1.23
CA ILE A 199 17.99 -21.30 0.37
C ILE A 199 18.36 -20.67 -0.97
N THR A 200 19.62 -20.77 -1.37
CA THR A 200 20.14 -20.23 -2.63
C THR A 200 20.83 -21.33 -3.41
N LEU A 201 20.33 -21.61 -4.60
CA LEU A 201 20.99 -22.46 -5.59
C LEU A 201 21.88 -21.57 -6.48
N VAL A 202 23.14 -21.94 -6.61
CA VAL A 202 24.13 -21.27 -7.47
C VAL A 202 24.45 -22.21 -8.64
N VAL A 203 24.18 -21.76 -9.85
CA VAL A 203 24.34 -22.51 -11.09
C VAL A 203 25.28 -21.72 -12.00
N PRO A 204 26.55 -22.13 -12.14
CA PRO A 204 27.49 -21.52 -13.09
C PRO A 204 27.33 -22.13 -14.49
N THR A 205 27.53 -21.33 -15.51
CA THR A 205 27.74 -21.80 -16.88
C THR A 205 29.25 -21.86 -17.13
N GLY A 206 29.79 -23.06 -17.31
CA GLY A 206 31.23 -23.28 -17.42
C GLY A 206 32.02 -22.96 -16.13
N GLY A 207 33.32 -22.95 -16.23
CA GLY A 207 34.21 -22.62 -15.11
C GLY A 207 34.27 -23.72 -14.03
N ARG A 208 34.56 -23.33 -12.78
CA ARG A 208 34.71 -24.24 -11.64
C ARG A 208 34.12 -23.65 -10.38
N THR A 209 33.40 -24.47 -9.62
CA THR A 209 32.89 -24.11 -8.30
C THR A 209 33.71 -24.78 -7.20
N ALA A 210 34.18 -23.99 -6.24
CA ALA A 210 34.81 -24.44 -5.00
C ALA A 210 33.98 -24.02 -3.78
N LEU A 211 33.73 -24.94 -2.86
CA LEU A 211 33.08 -24.64 -1.58
C LEU A 211 34.09 -23.95 -0.66
N VAL A 212 33.83 -22.71 -0.29
CA VAL A 212 34.71 -21.88 0.56
C VAL A 212 33.87 -21.29 1.72
N PRO A 213 33.55 -22.09 2.75
CA PRO A 213 32.67 -21.65 3.81
C PRO A 213 32.99 -20.24 4.36
N PRO A 214 31.96 -19.37 4.55
CA PRO A 214 30.54 -19.63 4.45
C PRO A 214 29.94 -19.42 3.04
N GLY A 215 30.72 -19.49 1.95
CA GLY A 215 30.28 -19.22 0.58
C GLY A 215 30.78 -20.21 -0.44
N ALA A 216 30.42 -20.01 -1.69
CA ALA A 216 30.92 -20.73 -2.86
C ALA A 216 31.72 -19.77 -3.76
N ARG A 217 32.89 -20.21 -4.22
CA ARG A 217 33.68 -19.48 -5.21
C ARG A 217 33.49 -20.10 -6.59
N VAL A 218 33.10 -19.25 -7.53
CA VAL A 218 33.02 -19.58 -8.95
C VAL A 218 34.18 -18.89 -9.65
N THR A 219 34.86 -19.59 -10.53
CA THR A 219 36.02 -19.09 -11.33
C THR A 219 35.92 -19.51 -12.77
N GLY A 220 36.15 -18.55 -13.69
CA GLY A 220 36.15 -18.78 -15.13
C GLY A 220 34.80 -19.17 -15.71
N ALA A 221 33.71 -18.79 -15.08
CA ALA A 221 32.37 -19.00 -15.62
C ALA A 221 31.97 -17.89 -16.60
N ASP A 222 31.25 -18.25 -17.66
CA ASP A 222 30.65 -17.29 -18.60
C ASP A 222 29.51 -16.50 -17.94
N SER A 223 28.71 -17.18 -17.11
CA SER A 223 27.67 -16.57 -16.31
C SER A 223 27.40 -17.39 -15.04
N VAL A 224 26.63 -16.79 -14.11
CA VAL A 224 26.15 -17.46 -12.90
C VAL A 224 24.68 -17.06 -12.66
N LEU A 225 23.81 -18.07 -12.57
CA LEU A 225 22.42 -17.93 -12.16
C LEU A 225 22.30 -18.27 -10.68
N LEU A 226 21.64 -17.40 -9.92
CA LEU A 226 21.27 -17.64 -8.53
C LEU A 226 19.77 -17.65 -8.40
N LEU A 227 19.25 -18.69 -7.75
CA LEU A 227 17.81 -18.81 -7.42
C LEU A 227 17.67 -18.86 -5.91
N THR A 228 16.96 -17.89 -5.33
CA THR A 228 16.82 -17.75 -3.87
C THR A 228 15.39 -17.78 -3.41
N ARG A 229 15.14 -18.52 -2.33
CA ARG A 229 13.88 -18.54 -1.58
C ARG A 229 14.10 -18.30 -0.10
N VAL A 230 13.09 -17.75 0.56
CA VAL A 230 12.98 -17.67 2.02
C VAL A 230 11.72 -18.39 2.47
N VAL A 231 11.86 -19.20 3.52
CA VAL A 231 10.75 -19.92 4.13
C VAL A 231 10.72 -19.61 5.62
N ARG A 232 9.60 -19.07 6.12
CA ARG A 232 9.35 -18.93 7.56
C ARG A 232 8.66 -20.18 8.07
N HIS A 233 9.09 -20.69 9.21
CA HIS A 233 8.60 -21.95 9.76
C HIS A 233 8.74 -22.02 11.30
N THR A 234 8.12 -23.03 11.92
CA THR A 234 8.29 -23.40 13.32
C THR A 234 8.97 -24.75 13.38
N GLY A 235 9.87 -24.96 14.34
CA GLY A 235 10.64 -26.21 14.45
C GLY A 235 11.68 -26.39 13.33
N GLU A 236 12.11 -27.63 13.07
CA GLU A 236 13.07 -27.92 12.00
C GLU A 236 12.38 -27.97 10.63
N LEU A 237 13.05 -27.39 9.61
CA LEU A 237 12.62 -27.44 8.22
C LEU A 237 13.43 -28.48 7.47
N ASP A 238 12.77 -29.42 6.82
CA ASP A 238 13.39 -30.19 5.74
C ASP A 238 13.59 -29.28 4.52
N THR A 239 14.83 -29.03 4.17
CA THR A 239 15.19 -28.17 3.05
C THR A 239 15.26 -28.91 1.71
N ALA A 240 15.16 -30.25 1.70
CA ALA A 240 15.29 -31.05 0.47
C ALA A 240 14.21 -30.72 -0.58
N PRO A 241 12.90 -30.66 -0.22
CA PRO A 241 11.86 -30.32 -1.21
C PRO A 241 12.02 -28.91 -1.79
N HIS A 242 12.47 -27.95 -0.98
CA HIS A 242 12.73 -26.59 -1.46
C HIS A 242 13.93 -26.50 -2.40
N ALA A 243 14.98 -27.26 -2.11
CA ALA A 243 16.15 -27.36 -2.97
C ALA A 243 15.83 -28.07 -4.29
N GLU A 244 15.00 -29.10 -4.26
CA GLU A 244 14.48 -29.79 -5.46
C GLU A 244 13.66 -28.84 -6.32
N ALA A 245 12.72 -28.11 -5.73
CA ALA A 245 11.92 -27.12 -6.45
C ALA A 245 12.77 -26.01 -7.11
N LEU A 246 13.92 -25.64 -6.54
CA LEU A 246 14.85 -24.71 -7.20
C LEU A 246 15.59 -25.38 -8.36
N ARG A 247 15.96 -26.67 -8.24
CA ARG A 247 16.61 -27.42 -9.33
C ARG A 247 15.67 -27.64 -10.51
N ASP A 248 14.39 -27.90 -10.25
CA ASP A 248 13.36 -28.11 -11.29
C ASP A 248 13.19 -26.87 -12.20
N LEU A 249 13.58 -25.68 -11.72
CA LEU A 249 13.61 -24.46 -12.52
C LEU A 249 14.78 -24.40 -13.50
N VAL A 250 15.78 -25.27 -13.31
CA VAL A 250 17.00 -25.41 -14.14
C VAL A 250 17.11 -26.88 -14.57
N PRO A 251 16.25 -27.36 -15.48
CA PRO A 251 16.27 -28.77 -15.89
C PRO A 251 17.56 -29.14 -16.59
N GLU A 252 18.10 -30.32 -16.24
CA GLU A 252 19.18 -30.98 -16.98
C GLU A 252 18.63 -31.42 -18.34
N THR A 253 19.27 -31.00 -19.43
CA THR A 253 18.98 -31.50 -20.76
C THR A 253 19.97 -32.62 -21.12
N GLU A 254 19.45 -33.78 -21.47
CA GLU A 254 20.28 -34.97 -21.78
C GLU A 254 21.14 -34.84 -23.07
N THR A 255 20.99 -33.77 -23.85
CA THR A 255 21.54 -33.66 -25.21
C THR A 255 22.21 -32.34 -25.58
N GLU A 256 22.26 -31.35 -24.72
CA GLU A 256 22.77 -30.01 -25.01
C GLU A 256 24.02 -29.70 -24.19
N THR A 257 24.83 -28.77 -24.66
CA THR A 257 25.99 -28.30 -23.91
C THR A 257 25.52 -27.55 -22.65
N GLU A 258 26.27 -27.65 -21.54
CA GLU A 258 25.94 -27.00 -20.26
C GLU A 258 25.62 -25.50 -20.40
N ALA A 259 26.28 -24.82 -21.36
CA ALA A 259 26.07 -23.40 -21.66
C ALA A 259 24.65 -23.08 -22.21
N GLU A 260 24.06 -23.99 -23.00
CA GLU A 260 22.70 -23.81 -23.56
C GLU A 260 21.64 -24.02 -22.50
N SER A 261 21.85 -24.95 -21.57
CA SER A 261 20.89 -25.29 -20.50
C SER A 261 20.60 -24.12 -19.52
N GLU A 262 21.63 -23.41 -19.05
CA GLU A 262 21.45 -22.29 -18.09
C GLU A 262 20.91 -21.05 -18.77
N SER A 263 21.44 -20.69 -19.95
CA SER A 263 20.93 -19.53 -20.72
C SER A 263 19.44 -19.69 -21.02
N ASP A 264 19.03 -20.91 -21.33
CA ASP A 264 17.62 -21.24 -21.56
C ASP A 264 16.79 -21.20 -20.26
N ALA A 265 17.33 -21.62 -19.11
CA ALA A 265 16.66 -21.55 -17.83
C ALA A 265 16.40 -20.10 -17.43
N TYR A 266 17.43 -19.24 -17.53
CA TYR A 266 17.27 -17.81 -17.26
C TYR A 266 16.24 -17.15 -18.20
N ALA A 267 16.33 -17.41 -19.50
CA ALA A 267 15.42 -16.87 -20.50
C ALA A 267 13.96 -17.30 -20.23
N ARG A 268 13.73 -18.56 -19.87
CA ARG A 268 12.39 -19.07 -19.51
C ARG A 268 11.84 -18.42 -18.23
N LEU A 269 12.66 -18.24 -17.20
CA LEU A 269 12.26 -17.55 -15.96
C LEU A 269 11.89 -16.09 -16.25
N LEU A 270 12.71 -15.41 -17.04
CA LEU A 270 12.50 -14.03 -17.45
C LEU A 270 11.22 -13.86 -18.26
N ASP A 271 11.00 -14.73 -19.26
CA ASP A 271 9.80 -14.68 -20.12
C ASP A 271 8.50 -14.87 -19.32
N ARG A 272 8.45 -15.91 -18.46
CA ARG A 272 7.29 -16.16 -17.60
C ARG A 272 7.00 -15.00 -16.65
N HIS A 273 8.06 -14.46 -16.00
CA HIS A 273 7.93 -13.30 -15.13
C HIS A 273 7.43 -12.07 -15.88
N THR A 274 8.12 -11.72 -16.98
CA THR A 274 7.84 -10.52 -17.77
C THR A 274 6.45 -10.56 -18.37
N SER A 275 5.99 -11.71 -18.84
CA SER A 275 4.63 -11.87 -19.40
C SER A 275 3.56 -11.49 -18.37
N LEU A 276 3.64 -11.98 -17.14
CA LEU A 276 2.69 -11.68 -16.08
C LEU A 276 2.83 -10.23 -15.58
N HIS A 277 4.06 -9.78 -15.35
CA HIS A 277 4.32 -8.46 -14.82
C HIS A 277 3.90 -7.35 -15.78
N ARG A 278 4.27 -7.46 -17.05
CA ARG A 278 3.92 -6.50 -18.10
C ARG A 278 2.42 -6.40 -18.28
N ALA A 279 1.72 -7.54 -18.36
CA ALA A 279 0.27 -7.59 -18.50
C ALA A 279 -0.47 -6.87 -17.36
N ALA A 280 0.08 -6.84 -16.15
CA ALA A 280 -0.46 -6.11 -15.02
C ALA A 280 -0.06 -4.63 -15.03
N TYR A 281 1.20 -4.34 -15.31
CA TYR A 281 1.73 -2.98 -15.22
C TYR A 281 1.20 -2.07 -16.34
N GLU A 282 1.12 -2.53 -17.57
CA GLU A 282 0.74 -1.74 -18.75
C GLU A 282 -0.77 -1.44 -18.89
N ARG A 283 -1.61 -1.93 -17.97
CA ARG A 283 -3.06 -1.67 -18.02
C ARG A 283 -3.42 -0.19 -17.93
N VAL A 284 -2.59 0.61 -17.27
CA VAL A 284 -2.83 2.06 -17.13
C VAL A 284 -1.53 2.81 -17.37
N THR A 285 -1.62 3.86 -18.17
CA THR A 285 -0.49 4.74 -18.51
C THR A 285 -0.89 6.21 -18.38
N LEU A 286 0.09 7.04 -17.96
CA LEU A 286 -0.04 8.50 -17.89
C LEU A 286 1.07 9.15 -18.69
N ASP A 287 0.70 10.08 -19.59
CA ASP A 287 1.59 10.98 -20.33
C ASP A 287 1.14 12.42 -20.12
N LEU A 288 1.98 13.25 -19.54
CA LEU A 288 1.72 14.68 -19.29
C LEU A 288 2.37 15.59 -20.32
N GLY A 289 2.90 15.01 -21.40
CA GLY A 289 3.56 15.75 -22.47
C GLY A 289 4.90 16.35 -22.05
N ALA A 290 5.61 15.73 -21.12
CA ALA A 290 6.88 16.22 -20.60
C ALA A 290 7.99 16.27 -21.67
N ASP A 291 8.99 17.13 -21.44
CA ASP A 291 10.15 17.26 -22.32
C ASP A 291 10.94 15.93 -22.39
N PRO A 292 11.24 15.42 -23.59
CA PRO A 292 12.07 14.21 -23.74
C PRO A 292 13.43 14.28 -23.07
N ALA A 293 14.05 15.47 -23.00
CA ALA A 293 15.32 15.66 -22.32
C ALA A 293 15.18 15.49 -20.80
N GLU A 294 14.08 15.95 -20.19
CA GLU A 294 13.79 15.75 -18.77
C GLU A 294 13.43 14.29 -18.47
N ARG A 295 12.66 13.64 -19.34
CA ARG A 295 12.37 12.20 -19.24
C ARG A 295 13.64 11.33 -19.24
N ALA A 296 14.71 11.79 -19.89
CA ALA A 296 15.98 11.05 -19.98
C ALA A 296 16.90 11.22 -18.75
N LEU A 297 16.60 12.14 -17.83
CA LEU A 297 17.41 12.41 -16.65
C LEU A 297 17.48 11.20 -15.70
N ALA A 298 18.59 11.08 -14.98
CA ALA A 298 18.70 10.16 -13.84
C ALA A 298 17.65 10.47 -12.77
N GLY A 299 17.28 9.48 -11.96
CA GLY A 299 16.27 9.65 -10.92
C GLY A 299 16.61 10.80 -9.96
N ALA A 300 17.84 10.82 -9.45
CA ALA A 300 18.33 11.88 -8.55
C ALA A 300 18.26 13.27 -9.19
N GLU A 301 18.64 13.40 -10.47
CA GLU A 301 18.59 14.68 -11.18
C GLU A 301 17.16 15.16 -11.43
N LEU A 302 16.24 14.23 -11.67
CA LEU A 302 14.83 14.53 -11.89
C LEU A 302 14.13 14.93 -10.58
N LEU A 303 14.49 14.31 -9.45
CA LEU A 303 13.98 14.67 -8.11
C LEU A 303 14.32 16.10 -7.70
N GLU A 304 15.38 16.71 -8.27
CA GLU A 304 15.73 18.11 -8.07
C GLU A 304 14.83 19.09 -8.87
N ARG A 305 13.84 18.58 -9.61
CA ARG A 305 12.95 19.37 -10.48
C ARG A 305 11.46 19.20 -10.11
N PRO A 306 11.04 19.72 -8.95
CA PRO A 306 9.68 19.49 -8.41
C PRO A 306 8.54 19.97 -9.33
N ASP A 307 8.82 20.96 -10.20
CA ASP A 307 7.84 21.51 -11.14
C ASP A 307 7.81 20.79 -12.51
N SER A 308 8.61 19.72 -12.68
CA SER A 308 8.68 19.01 -13.95
C SER A 308 7.52 18.01 -14.12
N PRO A 309 6.74 18.08 -15.21
CA PRO A 309 5.77 17.02 -15.52
C PRO A 309 6.43 15.63 -15.68
N ALA A 310 7.71 15.57 -16.10
CA ALA A 310 8.45 14.31 -16.20
C ALA A 310 8.66 13.64 -14.84
N LEU A 311 8.78 14.42 -13.76
CA LEU A 311 8.84 13.87 -12.40
C LEU A 311 7.52 13.22 -12.01
N LEU A 312 6.39 13.88 -12.25
CA LEU A 312 5.06 13.30 -11.98
C LEU A 312 4.80 12.03 -12.80
N GLU A 313 5.15 12.01 -14.08
CA GLU A 313 5.07 10.81 -14.91
C GLU A 313 5.91 9.66 -14.33
N ARG A 314 7.15 9.98 -13.92
CA ARG A 314 8.08 9.00 -13.35
C ARG A 314 7.58 8.45 -12.02
N LEU A 315 7.07 9.31 -11.13
CA LEU A 315 6.55 8.92 -9.83
C LEU A 315 5.23 8.15 -9.95
N PHE A 316 4.36 8.50 -10.92
CA PHE A 316 3.17 7.70 -11.23
C PHE A 316 3.55 6.28 -11.66
N ALA A 317 4.49 6.17 -12.58
CA ALA A 317 4.99 4.89 -13.10
C ALA A 317 5.65 4.06 -11.98
N ALA A 318 6.53 4.68 -11.18
CA ALA A 318 7.19 4.05 -10.04
C ALA A 318 6.20 3.61 -8.96
N GLY A 319 5.22 4.45 -8.62
CA GLY A 319 4.20 4.14 -7.61
C GLY A 319 3.37 2.91 -7.99
N ARG A 320 2.94 2.82 -9.25
CA ARG A 320 2.25 1.63 -9.77
C ARG A 320 3.14 0.38 -9.73
N TYR A 321 4.41 0.53 -10.14
CA TYR A 321 5.38 -0.55 -10.11
C TYR A 321 5.63 -1.08 -8.69
N HIS A 322 5.89 -0.17 -7.74
CA HIS A 322 6.14 -0.53 -6.34
C HIS A 322 4.90 -1.15 -5.68
N LEU A 323 3.71 -0.55 -5.88
CA LEU A 323 2.46 -1.07 -5.35
C LEU A 323 2.16 -2.48 -5.86
N LEU A 324 2.30 -2.71 -7.18
CA LEU A 324 2.14 -4.02 -7.80
C LEU A 324 3.19 -5.02 -7.24
N SER A 325 4.45 -4.59 -7.09
CA SER A 325 5.54 -5.45 -6.61
C SER A 325 5.43 -5.80 -5.12
N ALA A 326 4.84 -4.91 -4.32
CA ALA A 326 4.64 -5.14 -2.88
C ALA A 326 3.39 -5.96 -2.56
N SER A 327 2.45 -6.13 -3.52
CA SER A 327 1.14 -6.76 -3.29
C SER A 327 1.09 -8.19 -3.83
N GLY A 328 0.58 -9.10 -3.03
CA GLY A 328 0.44 -10.53 -3.36
C GLY A 328 -0.13 -11.32 -2.20
N LEU A 329 0.71 -11.84 -1.31
CA LEU A 329 0.25 -12.53 -0.10
C LEU A 329 -0.58 -11.61 0.80
N PHE A 330 -0.12 -10.36 0.94
CA PHE A 330 -0.77 -9.27 1.66
C PHE A 330 -0.64 -7.96 0.86
N PRO A 331 -1.38 -6.90 1.21
CA PRO A 331 -1.15 -5.56 0.68
C PRO A 331 0.20 -5.01 1.18
N PRO A 332 0.66 -3.84 0.71
CA PRO A 332 1.91 -3.26 1.19
C PRO A 332 1.85 -2.94 2.69
N ARG A 333 2.99 -3.13 3.38
CA ARG A 333 3.24 -2.64 4.74
C ARG A 333 3.60 -1.15 4.69
N LEU A 334 3.84 -0.52 5.84
CA LEU A 334 4.39 0.84 5.89
C LEU A 334 5.64 1.02 5.03
N THR A 335 6.47 0.01 4.93
CA THR A 335 7.69 -0.01 4.10
C THR A 335 7.49 -0.66 2.72
N GLY A 336 6.25 -0.88 2.30
CA GLY A 336 5.96 -1.72 1.13
C GLY A 336 6.25 -3.19 1.42
N LEU A 337 7.25 -3.74 0.74
CA LEU A 337 7.74 -5.12 0.94
C LEU A 337 9.23 -5.13 1.33
N TRP A 338 9.86 -3.96 1.49
CA TRP A 338 11.32 -3.83 1.57
C TRP A 338 11.76 -3.09 2.83
N THR A 339 12.82 -3.59 3.43
CA THR A 339 13.59 -2.92 4.48
C THR A 339 15.00 -3.48 4.49
N GLY A 340 15.98 -2.64 4.79
CA GLY A 340 17.37 -3.03 5.00
C GLY A 340 17.76 -3.08 6.49
N ASP A 341 16.83 -2.80 7.38
CA ASP A 341 17.03 -2.69 8.81
C ASP A 341 16.00 -3.50 9.59
N TRP A 342 16.40 -4.06 10.73
CA TRP A 342 15.51 -4.79 11.65
C TRP A 342 14.73 -3.84 12.56
N ASP A 343 15.17 -2.61 12.71
CA ASP A 343 14.53 -1.56 13.51
C ASP A 343 13.67 -0.67 12.62
N THR A 344 12.60 -1.24 12.09
CA THR A 344 11.67 -0.53 11.22
C THR A 344 10.76 0.41 12.03
N ALA A 345 10.58 1.63 11.55
CA ALA A 345 9.66 2.58 12.16
C ALA A 345 8.24 1.97 12.24
N TRP A 346 7.60 2.17 13.40
CA TRP A 346 6.27 1.61 13.69
C TRP A 346 6.15 0.13 13.37
N SER A 347 7.20 -0.63 13.63
CA SER A 347 7.30 -2.07 13.35
C SER A 347 7.14 -2.44 11.87
N GLY A 348 7.15 -1.52 10.92
CA GLY A 348 6.80 -1.79 9.53
C GLY A 348 5.43 -2.49 9.39
N ALA A 349 4.47 -2.10 10.23
CA ALA A 349 3.16 -2.73 10.35
C ALA A 349 2.28 -2.53 9.11
N PHE A 350 1.18 -3.26 9.04
CA PHE A 350 -0.01 -2.82 8.30
C PHE A 350 -0.72 -1.81 9.19
N THR A 351 -0.59 -0.54 8.86
CA THR A 351 -1.24 0.55 9.59
C THR A 351 -2.55 0.88 8.89
N ASN A 352 -3.66 0.46 9.50
CA ASN A 352 -5.00 0.64 8.95
C ASN A 352 -5.50 2.07 9.12
N ASP A 353 -4.89 2.81 10.00
CA ASP A 353 -5.14 4.21 10.29
C ASP A 353 -3.97 5.11 9.80
N ALA A 354 -3.98 5.64 8.66
CA ALA A 354 -4.81 5.53 7.46
C ALA A 354 -3.99 4.97 6.27
N ASN A 355 -2.78 4.47 6.55
CA ASN A 355 -1.72 4.23 5.57
C ASN A 355 -2.07 3.15 4.54
N VAL A 356 -2.55 1.96 4.97
CA VAL A 356 -2.94 0.88 4.03
C VAL A 356 -4.00 1.37 3.05
N ASN A 357 -4.95 2.19 3.53
CA ASN A 357 -6.06 2.70 2.73
C ASN A 357 -5.58 3.70 1.68
N LEU A 358 -4.66 4.61 2.07
CA LEU A 358 -4.03 5.57 1.16
C LEU A 358 -3.15 4.84 0.13
N GLN A 359 -2.32 3.89 0.55
CA GLN A 359 -1.45 3.12 -0.34
C GLN A 359 -2.24 2.33 -1.39
N THR A 360 -3.40 1.78 -1.04
CA THR A 360 -4.23 0.98 -1.95
C THR A 360 -5.30 1.77 -2.71
N ALA A 361 -5.37 3.09 -2.50
CA ALA A 361 -6.41 3.95 -3.06
C ALA A 361 -6.54 3.89 -4.60
N SER A 362 -5.44 3.70 -5.32
CA SER A 362 -5.45 3.59 -6.79
C SER A 362 -5.81 2.18 -7.31
N ALA A 363 -5.92 1.17 -6.44
CA ALA A 363 -5.98 -0.23 -6.87
C ALA A 363 -7.16 -0.52 -7.82
N ALA A 364 -8.37 -0.10 -7.48
CA ALA A 364 -9.56 -0.34 -8.30
C ALA A 364 -9.55 0.51 -9.58
N CYS A 365 -9.41 1.84 -9.46
CA CYS A 365 -9.47 2.76 -10.60
C CYS A 365 -8.29 2.60 -11.55
N ALA A 366 -7.09 2.29 -11.04
CA ALA A 366 -5.90 2.10 -11.85
C ALA A 366 -5.64 0.63 -12.26
N ALA A 367 -6.67 -0.21 -12.28
CA ALA A 367 -6.67 -1.57 -12.83
C ALA A 367 -5.60 -2.50 -12.23
N LEU A 368 -5.47 -2.51 -10.90
CA LEU A 368 -4.57 -3.40 -10.15
C LEU A 368 -5.36 -4.39 -9.26
N PRO A 369 -6.10 -5.35 -9.83
CA PRO A 369 -6.87 -6.35 -9.06
C PRO A 369 -5.99 -7.21 -8.16
N GLU A 370 -4.69 -7.34 -8.45
CA GLU A 370 -3.71 -8.04 -7.62
C GLU A 370 -3.58 -7.38 -6.24
N VAL A 371 -3.67 -6.06 -6.20
CA VAL A 371 -3.61 -5.28 -4.96
C VAL A 371 -4.88 -5.47 -4.14
N THR A 372 -6.07 -5.38 -4.77
CA THR A 372 -7.34 -5.62 -4.07
C THR A 372 -7.47 -7.06 -3.60
N ALA A 373 -6.99 -8.04 -4.38
CA ALA A 373 -6.97 -9.45 -3.96
C ALA A 373 -6.07 -9.67 -2.72
N SER A 374 -4.93 -8.97 -2.65
CA SER A 374 -4.03 -9.04 -1.49
C SER A 374 -4.65 -8.43 -0.23
N LEU A 375 -5.39 -7.31 -0.38
CA LEU A 375 -6.14 -6.69 0.72
C LEU A 375 -7.28 -7.60 1.19
N ALA A 376 -8.04 -8.19 0.26
CA ALA A 376 -9.07 -9.16 0.59
C ALA A 376 -8.52 -10.37 1.36
N SER A 377 -7.32 -10.83 1.02
CA SER A 377 -6.64 -11.92 1.73
C SER A 377 -6.27 -11.54 3.17
N LEU A 378 -5.81 -10.30 3.41
CA LEU A 378 -5.53 -9.80 4.75
C LEU A 378 -6.81 -9.71 5.59
N VAL A 379 -7.88 -9.13 5.03
CA VAL A 379 -9.19 -9.01 5.70
C VAL A 379 -9.74 -10.39 6.06
N ASP A 380 -9.78 -11.30 5.08
CA ASP A 380 -10.31 -12.66 5.28
C ASP A 380 -9.58 -13.43 6.38
N ARG A 381 -8.26 -13.29 6.43
CA ARG A 381 -7.40 -13.91 7.45
C ARG A 381 -7.65 -13.35 8.84
N GLN A 382 -7.90 -12.04 8.95
CA GLN A 382 -8.03 -11.34 10.23
C GLN A 382 -9.48 -11.25 10.74
N LEU A 383 -10.46 -11.54 9.92
CA LEU A 383 -11.87 -11.39 10.29
C LEU A 383 -12.27 -12.12 11.59
N PRO A 384 -11.80 -13.34 11.90
CA PRO A 384 -12.07 -13.98 13.18
C PRO A 384 -11.52 -13.19 14.38
N ASP A 385 -10.34 -12.59 14.24
CA ASP A 385 -9.75 -11.75 15.28
C ASP A 385 -10.53 -10.44 15.45
N TRP A 386 -11.05 -9.87 14.35
CA TRP A 386 -11.92 -8.69 14.40
C TRP A 386 -13.24 -8.99 15.13
N GLN A 387 -13.76 -10.21 15.01
CA GLN A 387 -14.93 -10.66 15.78
C GLN A 387 -14.60 -10.77 17.27
N ASP A 388 -13.39 -11.22 17.63
CA ASP A 388 -12.92 -11.24 19.01
C ASP A 388 -12.77 -9.82 19.57
N ASN A 389 -12.27 -8.85 18.78
CA ASN A 389 -12.21 -7.44 19.17
C ASN A 389 -13.62 -6.88 19.51
N ALA A 390 -14.60 -7.10 18.63
CA ALA A 390 -15.98 -6.66 18.84
C ALA A 390 -16.57 -7.24 20.14
N ARG A 391 -16.34 -8.53 20.38
CA ARG A 391 -16.86 -9.22 21.55
C ARG A 391 -16.17 -8.79 22.85
N GLU A 392 -14.85 -8.75 22.88
CA GLU A 392 -14.08 -8.53 24.13
C GLU A 392 -14.07 -7.05 24.54
N ILE A 393 -14.03 -6.12 23.57
CA ILE A 393 -13.99 -4.68 23.85
C ILE A 393 -15.40 -4.10 24.00
N PHE A 394 -16.31 -4.45 23.09
CA PHE A 394 -17.63 -3.81 22.98
C PHE A 394 -18.80 -4.69 23.41
N GLY A 395 -18.59 -5.99 23.62
CA GLY A 395 -19.68 -6.92 23.93
C GLY A 395 -20.66 -7.13 22.78
N ALA A 396 -20.23 -6.84 21.55
CA ALA A 396 -21.05 -6.86 20.34
C ALA A 396 -20.72 -8.09 19.49
N ARG A 397 -21.68 -8.52 18.68
CA ARG A 397 -21.42 -9.40 17.52
C ARG A 397 -20.63 -8.61 16.47
N GLY A 398 -20.32 -9.27 15.37
CA GLY A 398 -19.71 -8.65 14.22
C GLY A 398 -18.23 -8.38 14.39
N ALA A 399 -17.68 -7.38 13.69
CA ALA A 399 -16.24 -7.22 13.52
C ALA A 399 -15.76 -5.78 13.70
N VAL A 400 -14.62 -5.60 14.40
CA VAL A 400 -13.88 -4.34 14.56
C VAL A 400 -12.42 -4.56 14.21
N ALA A 401 -11.93 -3.88 13.17
CA ALA A 401 -10.55 -3.97 12.73
C ALA A 401 -9.59 -3.27 13.71
N PRO A 402 -8.36 -3.80 13.90
CA PRO A 402 -7.35 -3.10 14.69
C PRO A 402 -6.76 -1.91 13.91
N PRO A 403 -6.20 -0.90 14.58
CA PRO A 403 -5.49 0.20 13.92
C PRO A 403 -4.16 -0.25 13.31
N HIS A 404 -3.51 -1.24 13.90
CA HIS A 404 -2.24 -1.83 13.44
C HIS A 404 -2.27 -3.34 13.48
N SER A 405 -1.59 -3.97 12.53
CA SER A 405 -1.48 -5.41 12.44
C SER A 405 -0.10 -5.81 11.90
N ASP A 406 0.39 -6.97 12.31
CA ASP A 406 1.63 -7.56 11.77
C ASP A 406 1.39 -8.54 10.60
N GLY A 407 0.11 -8.81 10.27
CA GLY A 407 -0.31 -9.77 9.25
C GLY A 407 -0.53 -11.19 9.81
N GLU A 408 -0.13 -11.47 11.05
CA GLU A 408 -0.43 -12.74 11.72
C GLU A 408 -1.69 -12.65 12.57
N SER A 409 -1.88 -11.52 13.26
CA SER A 409 -3.01 -11.26 14.14
C SER A 409 -3.74 -9.99 13.74
N GLY A 410 -5.08 -10.03 13.78
CA GLY A 410 -5.99 -8.89 13.68
C GLY A 410 -6.55 -8.45 15.04
N LEU A 411 -5.93 -8.86 16.15
CA LEU A 411 -6.38 -8.48 17.48
C LEU A 411 -5.96 -7.05 17.84
N THR A 412 -6.85 -6.33 18.51
CA THR A 412 -6.59 -4.96 19.01
C THR A 412 -5.98 -5.03 20.40
N TYR A 413 -4.68 -4.80 20.51
CA TYR A 413 -3.96 -4.71 21.78
C TYR A 413 -2.97 -3.53 21.80
N HIS A 414 -2.85 -2.82 20.68
CA HIS A 414 -1.96 -1.69 20.48
C HIS A 414 -2.72 -0.39 20.70
N PHE A 415 -2.70 0.12 21.92
CA PHE A 415 -3.35 1.36 22.33
C PHE A 415 -2.78 1.84 23.67
N GLU A 416 -2.95 3.11 23.95
CA GLU A 416 -2.61 3.75 25.22
C GLU A 416 -3.61 4.86 25.57
N ARG A 417 -3.42 5.51 26.71
CA ARG A 417 -4.33 6.56 27.18
C ARG A 417 -4.45 7.72 26.21
N GLU A 418 -3.33 8.17 25.64
CA GLU A 418 -3.26 9.32 24.71
C GLU A 418 -3.60 8.94 23.27
N TYR A 419 -3.57 7.64 22.95
CA TYR A 419 -3.95 7.08 21.66
C TYR A 419 -4.89 5.89 21.89
N PRO A 420 -6.19 6.14 22.23
CA PRO A 420 -7.13 5.07 22.54
C PRO A 420 -7.64 4.38 21.27
N LEU A 421 -6.73 3.84 20.50
CA LEU A 421 -6.97 3.22 19.20
C LEU A 421 -7.98 2.06 19.24
N HIS A 422 -8.17 1.46 20.42
CA HIS A 422 -9.20 0.44 20.66
C HIS A 422 -10.65 0.98 20.63
N LEU A 423 -10.83 2.31 20.64
CA LEU A 423 -12.12 2.97 20.50
C LEU A 423 -12.48 3.30 19.04
N TRP A 424 -11.56 3.11 18.11
CA TRP A 424 -11.80 3.40 16.70
C TRP A 424 -12.64 2.32 16.04
N THR A 425 -13.85 2.68 15.61
CA THR A 425 -14.81 1.75 15.03
C THR A 425 -14.85 1.78 13.50
N ALA A 426 -14.31 2.83 12.88
CA ALA A 426 -14.35 3.04 11.41
C ALA A 426 -13.39 2.15 10.61
N GLY A 427 -12.41 1.52 11.24
CA GLY A 427 -11.29 0.85 10.55
C GLY A 427 -11.71 -0.24 9.58
N ALA A 428 -12.69 -1.06 9.95
CA ALA A 428 -13.18 -2.13 9.11
C ALA A 428 -13.88 -1.61 7.85
N ASP A 429 -14.72 -0.59 7.98
CA ASP A 429 -15.39 0.04 6.83
C ASP A 429 -14.38 0.64 5.84
N TRP A 430 -13.35 1.31 6.36
CA TRP A 430 -12.31 1.89 5.52
C TRP A 430 -11.53 0.83 4.74
N LEU A 431 -11.13 -0.27 5.39
CA LEU A 431 -10.43 -1.38 4.73
C LEU A 431 -11.29 -2.09 3.66
N LEU A 432 -12.61 -2.11 3.85
CA LEU A 432 -13.54 -2.73 2.90
C LEU A 432 -13.87 -1.82 1.70
N LYS A 433 -13.72 -0.49 1.83
CA LYS A 433 -14.06 0.45 0.76
C LYS A 433 -13.34 0.15 -0.58
N PRO A 434 -12.00 -0.09 -0.63
CA PRO A 434 -11.33 -0.47 -1.87
C PRO A 434 -11.83 -1.79 -2.48
N LEU A 435 -12.32 -2.72 -1.64
CA LEU A 435 -12.91 -3.99 -2.10
C LEU A 435 -14.29 -3.77 -2.71
N VAL A 436 -15.10 -2.91 -2.09
CA VAL A 436 -16.40 -2.48 -2.64
C VAL A 436 -16.22 -1.79 -3.98
N ASP A 437 -15.27 -0.84 -4.08
CA ASP A 437 -14.98 -0.15 -5.34
C ASP A 437 -14.55 -1.13 -6.44
N HIS A 438 -13.78 -2.15 -6.07
CA HIS A 438 -13.38 -3.20 -7.02
C HIS A 438 -14.57 -4.03 -7.49
N ASP A 439 -15.46 -4.44 -6.59
CA ASP A 439 -16.69 -5.16 -6.93
C ASP A 439 -17.58 -4.35 -7.87
N GLU A 440 -17.71 -3.05 -7.62
CA GLU A 440 -18.44 -2.11 -8.48
C GLU A 440 -17.83 -2.00 -9.87
N THR A 441 -16.49 -1.89 -9.98
CA THR A 441 -15.81 -1.84 -11.29
C THR A 441 -16.05 -3.10 -12.12
N ARG A 442 -16.18 -4.25 -11.47
CA ARG A 442 -16.46 -5.53 -12.12
C ARG A 442 -17.96 -5.79 -12.34
N GLY A 443 -18.80 -5.21 -11.48
CA GLY A 443 -20.22 -5.51 -11.42
C GLY A 443 -20.55 -6.88 -10.82
N GLU A 444 -19.65 -7.40 -10.01
CA GLU A 444 -19.74 -8.69 -9.35
C GLU A 444 -19.34 -8.54 -7.88
N GLN A 445 -20.10 -9.12 -6.98
CA GLN A 445 -19.81 -9.08 -5.54
C GLN A 445 -18.88 -10.24 -5.16
N ASP A 446 -17.73 -9.95 -4.53
CA ASP A 446 -16.89 -10.99 -3.94
C ASP A 446 -17.54 -11.51 -2.65
N PRO A 447 -17.75 -12.85 -2.51
CA PRO A 447 -18.35 -13.42 -1.30
C PRO A 447 -17.57 -13.11 0.00
N ARG A 448 -16.25 -12.89 -0.07
CA ARG A 448 -15.43 -12.50 1.08
C ARG A 448 -15.76 -11.08 1.51
N THR A 449 -15.87 -10.16 0.56
CA THR A 449 -16.31 -8.77 0.80
C THR A 449 -17.71 -8.74 1.39
N ALA A 450 -18.66 -9.48 0.80
CA ALA A 450 -20.03 -9.59 1.30
C ALA A 450 -20.08 -10.07 2.76
N ARG A 451 -19.33 -11.14 3.08
CA ARG A 451 -19.25 -11.66 4.46
C ARG A 451 -18.69 -10.62 5.43
N ALA A 452 -17.59 -9.98 5.08
CA ALA A 452 -16.96 -8.98 5.95
C ALA A 452 -17.88 -7.77 6.19
N LEU A 453 -18.58 -7.28 5.16
CA LEU A 453 -19.56 -6.20 5.28
C LEU A 453 -20.71 -6.58 6.23
N ALA A 454 -21.22 -7.82 6.15
CA ALA A 454 -22.25 -8.29 7.07
C ALA A 454 -21.77 -8.25 8.53
N GLU A 455 -20.53 -8.67 8.79
CA GLU A 455 -19.96 -8.66 10.14
C GLU A 455 -19.78 -7.22 10.65
N VAL A 456 -19.36 -6.27 9.82
CA VAL A 456 -19.26 -4.86 10.22
C VAL A 456 -20.64 -4.27 10.52
N ALA A 457 -21.65 -4.57 9.71
CA ALA A 457 -23.03 -4.12 9.96
C ALA A 457 -23.63 -4.72 11.26
N LEU A 458 -23.34 -6.00 11.55
CA LEU A 458 -23.75 -6.66 12.80
C LEU A 458 -23.11 -5.97 14.03
N PHE A 459 -21.86 -5.52 13.91
CA PHE A 459 -21.23 -4.74 14.99
C PHE A 459 -22.04 -3.47 15.28
N TYR A 460 -22.36 -2.67 14.27
CA TYR A 460 -23.13 -1.45 14.48
C TYR A 460 -24.56 -1.72 14.95
N GLU A 461 -25.19 -2.85 14.53
CA GLU A 461 -26.50 -3.27 15.02
C GLU A 461 -26.51 -3.46 16.55
N ASP A 462 -25.44 -4.00 17.12
CA ASP A 462 -25.32 -4.23 18.58
C ASP A 462 -24.73 -3.02 19.33
N PHE A 463 -23.84 -2.26 18.70
CA PHE A 463 -23.11 -1.17 19.36
C PHE A 463 -23.95 0.12 19.49
N LEU A 464 -24.79 0.44 18.51
CA LEU A 464 -25.58 1.67 18.46
C LEU A 464 -26.84 1.57 19.36
N THR A 465 -26.64 1.63 20.68
CA THR A 465 -27.69 1.42 21.69
C THR A 465 -28.12 2.69 22.40
N ARG A 466 -27.40 3.80 22.24
CA ARG A 466 -27.69 5.09 22.89
C ARG A 466 -28.31 6.08 21.91
N THR A 467 -29.11 6.97 22.41
CA THR A 467 -29.75 8.07 21.64
C THR A 467 -29.50 9.41 22.28
N ASP A 468 -29.45 10.46 21.46
CA ASP A 468 -29.49 11.84 21.90
C ASP A 468 -30.92 12.30 22.27
N THR A 469 -31.08 13.56 22.62
CA THR A 469 -32.37 14.17 22.98
C THR A 469 -33.34 14.24 21.82
N ASP A 470 -32.87 14.21 20.59
CA ASP A 470 -33.67 14.28 19.37
C ASP A 470 -34.05 12.88 18.85
N GLY A 471 -33.53 11.82 19.49
CA GLY A 471 -33.80 10.42 19.16
C GLY A 471 -32.85 9.82 18.11
N HIS A 472 -31.78 10.54 17.72
CA HIS A 472 -30.76 9.99 16.86
C HIS A 472 -29.85 9.04 17.64
N LEU A 473 -29.34 8.04 16.95
CA LEU A 473 -28.34 7.13 17.52
C LEU A 473 -27.02 7.84 17.75
N VAL A 474 -26.32 7.47 18.80
CA VAL A 474 -25.05 8.08 19.20
C VAL A 474 -23.92 7.05 19.11
N VAL A 475 -22.84 7.40 18.43
CA VAL A 475 -21.59 6.65 18.47
C VAL A 475 -20.82 7.07 19.72
N VAL A 476 -20.80 6.21 20.74
CA VAL A 476 -20.16 6.47 22.03
C VAL A 476 -19.68 5.17 22.69
N PRO A 477 -18.39 5.07 23.10
CA PRO A 477 -17.31 6.01 22.81
C PRO A 477 -17.00 6.11 21.32
N SER A 478 -16.34 7.19 20.90
CA SER A 478 -15.97 7.47 19.53
C SER A 478 -14.59 8.11 19.49
N TYR A 479 -13.82 7.85 18.43
CA TYR A 479 -12.48 8.36 18.28
C TYR A 479 -12.20 8.80 16.84
N SER A 480 -11.70 10.03 16.68
CA SER A 480 -11.20 10.54 15.40
C SER A 480 -9.69 10.41 15.37
N PRO A 481 -9.12 9.34 14.81
CA PRO A 481 -7.69 9.13 14.86
C PRO A 481 -6.90 10.17 14.04
N GLU A 482 -5.77 10.63 14.47
CA GLU A 482 -5.20 10.49 15.83
C GLU A 482 -5.34 11.81 16.58
N ASN A 483 -6.55 12.40 16.60
CA ASN A 483 -6.87 13.72 17.11
C ASN A 483 -7.78 13.67 18.35
N ARG A 484 -7.92 14.78 19.02
CA ARG A 484 -8.83 14.97 20.18
C ARG A 484 -9.57 16.30 20.12
N PRO A 485 -10.74 16.43 20.76
CA PRO A 485 -11.35 17.73 20.99
C PRO A 485 -10.41 18.64 21.77
N ALA A 486 -10.45 19.94 21.50
CA ALA A 486 -9.63 20.91 22.23
C ALA A 486 -10.00 20.98 23.74
N ASN A 487 -11.23 20.63 24.09
CA ASN A 487 -11.81 20.72 25.43
C ASN A 487 -12.22 19.37 26.05
N ALA A 488 -11.80 18.25 25.49
CA ALA A 488 -12.12 16.91 26.00
C ALA A 488 -10.95 15.93 25.84
N SER A 489 -11.14 14.69 26.32
CA SER A 489 -10.18 13.62 26.14
C SER A 489 -10.23 13.02 24.72
N TRP A 490 -9.28 12.14 24.40
CA TRP A 490 -9.15 11.47 23.11
C TRP A 490 -10.36 10.60 22.73
N GLY A 491 -10.94 9.88 23.69
CA GLY A 491 -12.19 9.17 23.49
C GLY A 491 -13.37 10.09 23.74
N ALA A 492 -14.18 10.31 22.72
CA ALA A 492 -15.22 11.31 22.71
C ALA A 492 -16.58 10.73 22.25
N ILE A 493 -17.40 11.56 21.63
CA ILE A 493 -18.76 11.22 21.17
C ILE A 493 -18.92 11.72 19.73
N ASN A 494 -19.50 10.88 18.85
CA ASN A 494 -19.88 11.22 17.49
C ASN A 494 -18.73 11.85 16.67
N ALA A 495 -17.56 11.22 16.63
CA ALA A 495 -16.55 11.58 15.65
C ALA A 495 -17.14 11.47 14.24
N ALA A 496 -16.93 12.48 13.40
CA ALA A 496 -17.49 12.53 12.05
C ALA A 496 -17.08 11.31 11.21
N MET A 497 -15.85 10.80 11.38
CA MET A 497 -15.39 9.59 10.74
C MET A 497 -16.24 8.37 11.13
N ASP A 498 -16.46 8.16 12.42
CA ASP A 498 -17.24 7.02 12.90
C ASP A 498 -18.70 7.09 12.44
N LEU A 499 -19.29 8.30 12.37
CA LEU A 499 -20.66 8.50 11.84
C LEU A 499 -20.73 8.14 10.34
N SER A 500 -19.80 8.65 9.54
CA SER A 500 -19.72 8.33 8.12
C SER A 500 -19.50 6.84 7.89
N ALA A 501 -18.58 6.21 8.64
CA ALA A 501 -18.27 4.80 8.52
C ALA A 501 -19.47 3.92 8.93
N ALA A 502 -20.14 4.23 10.03
CA ALA A 502 -21.33 3.49 10.44
C ALA A 502 -22.45 3.57 9.39
N ARG A 503 -22.71 4.77 8.86
CA ARG A 503 -23.69 4.97 7.80
C ARG A 503 -23.34 4.21 6.52
N HIS A 504 -22.09 4.36 6.05
CA HIS A 504 -21.61 3.69 4.85
C HIS A 504 -21.63 2.16 4.99
N ALA A 505 -21.13 1.62 6.10
CA ALA A 505 -21.11 0.18 6.37
C ALA A 505 -22.52 -0.42 6.35
N LEU A 506 -23.48 0.22 7.04
CA LEU A 506 -24.86 -0.24 7.09
C LEU A 506 -25.55 -0.19 5.72
N LEU A 507 -25.37 0.90 4.96
CA LEU A 507 -25.95 1.05 3.63
C LEU A 507 -25.33 0.11 2.60
N THR A 508 -24.01 -0.05 2.65
CA THR A 508 -23.29 -0.95 1.75
C THR A 508 -23.63 -2.43 2.05
N ALA A 509 -23.63 -2.82 3.32
CA ALA A 509 -24.07 -4.15 3.71
C ALA A 509 -25.53 -4.43 3.30
N ALA A 510 -26.42 -3.42 3.41
CA ALA A 510 -27.80 -3.53 2.94
C ALA A 510 -27.92 -3.75 1.41
N ALA A 511 -26.95 -3.26 0.63
CA ALA A 511 -26.91 -3.52 -0.82
C ALA A 511 -26.41 -4.92 -1.15
N TYR A 512 -25.54 -5.48 -0.32
CA TYR A 512 -25.00 -6.84 -0.49
C TYR A 512 -25.93 -7.94 0.10
N HIS A 513 -26.76 -7.59 1.09
CA HIS A 513 -27.61 -8.51 1.84
C HIS A 513 -29.08 -8.03 1.85
N PRO A 514 -29.83 -8.30 0.76
CA PRO A 514 -31.23 -7.85 0.62
C PRO A 514 -32.15 -8.29 1.76
N GLU A 515 -31.85 -9.43 2.38
CA GLU A 515 -32.65 -9.99 3.50
C GLU A 515 -32.54 -9.17 4.81
N LYS A 516 -31.50 -8.36 4.96
CA LYS A 516 -31.24 -7.48 6.09
C LYS A 516 -31.39 -5.98 5.73
N ALA A 517 -31.62 -5.68 4.46
CA ALA A 517 -31.54 -4.34 3.91
C ALA A 517 -32.46 -3.31 4.61
N GLU A 518 -33.70 -3.68 4.94
CA GLU A 518 -34.65 -2.79 5.60
C GLU A 518 -34.16 -2.39 7.00
N ALA A 519 -33.70 -3.37 7.79
CA ALA A 519 -33.25 -3.14 9.15
C ALA A 519 -31.99 -2.25 9.19
N TRP A 520 -31.02 -2.51 8.32
CA TRP A 520 -29.77 -1.74 8.30
C TRP A 520 -29.94 -0.34 7.73
N ARG A 521 -30.82 -0.14 6.72
CA ARG A 521 -31.19 1.21 6.26
C ARG A 521 -31.90 2.00 7.34
N ALA A 522 -32.87 1.40 8.03
CA ALA A 522 -33.56 2.07 9.14
C ALA A 522 -32.62 2.46 10.29
N LEU A 523 -31.55 1.67 10.52
CA LEU A 523 -30.52 1.99 11.50
C LEU A 523 -29.65 3.17 11.02
N ALA A 524 -29.22 3.15 9.74
CA ALA A 524 -28.44 4.24 9.14
C ALA A 524 -29.20 5.58 9.14
N ASP A 525 -30.52 5.56 8.85
CA ASP A 525 -31.37 6.76 8.82
C ASP A 525 -31.53 7.42 10.22
N ARG A 526 -31.23 6.68 11.28
CA ARG A 526 -31.29 7.20 12.65
C ARG A 526 -29.98 7.82 13.13
N LEU A 527 -28.88 7.73 12.35
CA LEU A 527 -27.63 8.41 12.68
C LEU A 527 -27.79 9.93 12.51
N PRO A 528 -27.18 10.76 13.37
CA PRO A 528 -27.30 12.21 13.27
C PRO A 528 -26.64 12.73 11.98
N PRO A 529 -27.09 13.89 11.46
CA PRO A 529 -26.40 14.55 10.36
C PRO A 529 -25.04 15.08 10.81
N HIS A 530 -24.14 15.31 9.84
CA HIS A 530 -22.92 16.05 10.09
C HIS A 530 -23.20 17.47 10.61
N ARG A 531 -22.29 17.98 11.44
CA ARG A 531 -22.40 19.30 12.04
C ARG A 531 -21.43 20.28 11.37
N ILE A 532 -21.88 21.51 11.17
CA ILE A 532 -21.01 22.64 10.81
C ILE A 532 -20.76 23.42 12.10
N ASN A 533 -19.51 23.65 12.47
CA ASN A 533 -19.12 24.34 13.69
C ASN A 533 -19.21 25.89 13.54
N ALA A 534 -18.85 26.61 14.60
CA ALA A 534 -18.91 28.07 14.62
C ALA A 534 -17.92 28.74 13.63
N ASP A 535 -16.84 28.06 13.25
CA ASP A 535 -15.87 28.56 12.29
C ASP A 535 -16.32 28.31 10.82
N GLY A 536 -17.49 27.73 10.62
CA GLY A 536 -18.04 27.35 9.33
C GLY A 536 -17.41 26.08 8.75
N ALA A 537 -16.63 25.36 9.54
CA ALA A 537 -15.99 24.11 9.14
C ALA A 537 -16.85 22.89 9.46
N LEU A 538 -16.64 21.79 8.72
CA LEU A 538 -17.18 20.49 9.09
C LEU A 538 -16.60 20.08 10.45
N ALA A 539 -17.47 19.90 11.43
CA ALA A 539 -17.05 19.55 12.77
C ALA A 539 -16.45 18.15 12.82
N GLU A 540 -15.29 18.02 13.46
CA GLU A 540 -14.64 16.72 13.66
C GLU A 540 -15.40 15.88 14.68
N TRP A 541 -16.09 16.52 15.64
CA TRP A 541 -17.01 15.87 16.58
C TRP A 541 -18.41 16.46 16.44
N ALA A 542 -19.33 15.67 15.92
CA ALA A 542 -20.73 16.08 15.73
C ALA A 542 -21.55 16.00 17.04
N TRP A 543 -20.94 16.43 18.15
CA TRP A 543 -21.58 16.46 19.47
C TRP A 543 -21.58 17.89 20.06
N PRO A 544 -22.71 18.41 20.56
CA PRO A 544 -22.73 19.73 21.14
C PRO A 544 -21.78 19.88 22.32
N GLY A 545 -21.01 20.98 22.34
CA GLY A 545 -20.06 21.28 23.40
C GLY A 545 -18.67 20.66 23.26
N LEU A 546 -18.40 19.91 22.19
CA LEU A 546 -17.04 19.53 21.80
C LEU A 546 -16.48 20.57 20.81
N ASP A 547 -15.25 21.00 21.07
CA ASP A 547 -14.54 22.00 20.25
C ASP A 547 -13.49 21.31 19.38
N ASP A 548 -13.40 21.71 18.11
CA ASP A 548 -12.45 21.13 17.16
C ASP A 548 -11.01 21.58 17.43
N SER A 549 -10.05 20.71 17.12
CA SER A 549 -8.62 20.98 17.13
C SER A 549 -8.06 20.77 15.72
N TYR A 550 -7.66 21.86 15.06
CA TYR A 550 -7.32 21.83 13.63
C TYR A 550 -5.88 21.43 13.31
N ASP A 551 -4.93 21.69 14.22
CA ASP A 551 -3.51 21.46 13.96
C ASP A 551 -3.16 19.96 14.08
N HIS A 552 -3.45 19.19 13.04
CA HIS A 552 -3.20 17.77 12.98
C HIS A 552 -2.99 17.27 11.54
N ARG A 553 -2.15 16.23 11.36
CA ARG A 553 -1.82 15.64 10.05
C ARG A 553 -2.92 14.75 9.46
N HIS A 554 -3.77 14.15 10.30
CA HIS A 554 -4.88 13.29 9.83
C HIS A 554 -6.11 14.11 9.45
N LEU A 555 -6.85 13.66 8.46
CA LEU A 555 -8.09 14.24 7.97
C LEU A 555 -9.30 13.32 8.20
N SER A 556 -9.31 12.60 9.31
CA SER A 556 -10.31 11.57 9.62
C SER A 556 -11.75 12.08 9.52
N HIS A 557 -12.02 13.31 9.93
CA HIS A 557 -13.35 13.94 9.83
C HIS A 557 -13.83 14.20 8.39
N LEU A 558 -12.90 14.17 7.41
CA LEU A 558 -13.22 14.31 5.99
C LEU A 558 -13.40 12.98 5.27
N TYR A 559 -13.52 11.89 6.04
CA TYR A 559 -13.79 10.54 5.52
C TYR A 559 -15.03 10.48 4.62
N GLY A 560 -16.07 11.24 4.94
CA GLY A 560 -17.28 11.37 4.12
C GLY A 560 -17.04 12.03 2.75
N VAL A 561 -15.96 12.81 2.58
CA VAL A 561 -15.56 13.40 1.30
C VAL A 561 -14.72 12.42 0.49
N TRP A 562 -13.66 11.90 1.09
CA TRP A 562 -12.79 10.87 0.54
C TRP A 562 -12.38 9.88 1.65
N PRO A 563 -12.47 8.57 1.42
CA PRO A 563 -12.80 7.86 0.17
C PRO A 563 -14.30 7.68 -0.10
N LEU A 564 -15.19 8.12 0.78
CA LEU A 564 -16.63 8.02 0.55
C LEU A 564 -17.14 9.08 -0.44
N ASP A 565 -18.40 8.95 -0.83
CA ASP A 565 -19.12 9.89 -1.70
C ASP A 565 -20.33 10.50 -0.93
N GLU A 566 -20.25 10.57 0.40
CA GLU A 566 -21.31 11.07 1.28
C GLU A 566 -21.40 12.61 1.22
N ILE A 567 -20.23 13.27 1.17
CA ILE A 567 -20.13 14.72 1.10
C ILE A 567 -19.56 15.10 -0.25
N THR A 568 -20.40 15.69 -1.11
CA THR A 568 -20.02 16.10 -2.46
C THR A 568 -20.45 17.54 -2.76
N PRO A 569 -19.75 18.25 -3.67
CA PRO A 569 -20.19 19.56 -4.14
C PRO A 569 -21.54 19.51 -4.87
N TYR A 570 -22.01 18.33 -5.26
CA TYR A 570 -23.19 18.12 -6.10
C TYR A 570 -24.44 17.85 -5.30
N ASP A 571 -24.35 16.98 -4.29
CA ASP A 571 -25.50 16.48 -3.53
C ASP A 571 -25.63 17.15 -2.15
N THR A 572 -24.47 17.55 -1.56
CA THR A 572 -24.40 18.15 -0.22
C THR A 572 -23.52 19.41 -0.24
N PRO A 573 -23.86 20.45 -1.04
CA PRO A 573 -22.98 21.59 -1.29
C PRO A 573 -22.63 22.38 -0.02
N ASP A 574 -23.52 22.43 0.98
CA ASP A 574 -23.25 23.12 2.25
C ASP A 574 -22.19 22.39 3.07
N LEU A 575 -22.26 21.05 3.16
CA LEU A 575 -21.27 20.23 3.81
C LEU A 575 -19.94 20.25 3.04
N ALA A 576 -19.97 20.26 1.71
CA ALA A 576 -18.78 20.39 0.90
C ALA A 576 -18.04 21.71 1.13
N ARG A 577 -18.77 22.85 1.26
CA ARG A 577 -18.17 24.13 1.64
C ARG A 577 -17.57 24.09 3.06
N ALA A 578 -18.25 23.44 3.99
CA ALA A 578 -17.76 23.28 5.34
C ALA A 578 -16.52 22.37 5.41
N ALA A 579 -16.46 21.31 4.58
CA ALA A 579 -15.28 20.45 4.43
C ALA A 579 -14.11 21.22 3.83
N HIS A 580 -14.34 22.06 2.83
CA HIS A 580 -13.33 22.96 2.27
C HIS A 580 -12.80 23.92 3.34
N ARG A 581 -13.70 24.50 4.16
CA ARG A 581 -13.29 25.35 5.27
C ARG A 581 -12.45 24.60 6.31
N ALA A 582 -12.75 23.34 6.58
CA ALA A 582 -11.93 22.49 7.46
C ALA A 582 -10.52 22.29 6.92
N LEU A 583 -10.34 22.08 5.59
CA LEU A 583 -9.03 22.05 4.96
C LEU A 583 -8.24 23.36 5.10
N GLU A 584 -8.93 24.52 4.99
CA GLU A 584 -8.28 25.83 5.14
C GLU A 584 -7.73 26.06 6.56
N LEU A 585 -8.40 25.50 7.57
CA LEU A 585 -8.05 25.69 8.97
C LEU A 585 -6.97 24.70 9.46
N ARG A 586 -6.63 23.64 8.67
CA ARG A 586 -5.57 22.72 9.06
C ARG A 586 -4.22 23.44 9.25
N GLY A 587 -3.58 23.16 10.38
CA GLY A 587 -2.33 23.78 10.79
C GLY A 587 -1.08 23.14 10.19
N SER A 588 0.05 23.44 10.78
CA SER A 588 1.38 23.06 10.27
C SER A 588 1.82 21.64 10.64
N GLU A 589 1.16 20.97 11.58
CA GLU A 589 1.45 19.57 11.93
C GLU A 589 1.19 18.61 10.76
N ASN A 590 0.53 19.09 9.70
CA ASN A 590 0.29 18.34 8.47
C ASN A 590 1.56 18.17 7.59
N ASP A 591 2.76 18.29 8.11
CA ASP A 591 4.00 18.12 7.34
C ASP A 591 4.43 16.65 7.26
N SER A 592 3.55 15.81 6.73
CA SER A 592 3.82 14.41 6.44
C SER A 592 3.36 14.04 5.02
N ALA A 593 4.08 13.13 4.37
CA ALA A 593 3.77 12.72 2.99
C ALA A 593 2.32 12.26 2.83
N HIS A 594 1.85 11.37 3.72
CA HIS A 594 0.47 10.87 3.67
C HIS A 594 -0.55 11.98 3.99
N GLY A 595 -0.23 12.90 4.90
CA GLY A 595 -1.11 14.03 5.23
C GLY A 595 -1.33 14.94 4.03
N HIS A 596 -0.25 15.33 3.33
CA HIS A 596 -0.35 16.14 2.10
C HIS A 596 -1.13 15.44 0.99
N LEU A 597 -0.89 14.13 0.77
CA LEU A 597 -1.59 13.40 -0.30
C LEU A 597 -3.05 13.11 0.06
N HIS A 598 -3.36 12.86 1.33
CA HIS A 598 -4.76 12.78 1.79
C HIS A 598 -5.48 14.12 1.57
N HIS A 599 -4.81 15.23 1.89
CA HIS A 599 -5.31 16.59 1.62
C HIS A 599 -5.58 16.78 0.12
N ALA A 600 -4.67 16.34 -0.76
CA ALA A 600 -4.85 16.42 -2.21
C ALA A 600 -6.05 15.59 -2.70
N LEU A 601 -6.27 14.38 -2.16
CA LEU A 601 -7.42 13.53 -2.49
C LEU A 601 -8.74 14.19 -2.10
N VAL A 602 -8.82 14.74 -0.89
CA VAL A 602 -10.01 15.48 -0.43
C VAL A 602 -10.23 16.74 -1.28
N ALA A 603 -9.18 17.51 -1.55
CA ALA A 603 -9.25 18.71 -2.40
C ALA A 603 -9.72 18.40 -3.82
N ALA A 604 -9.25 17.29 -4.41
CA ALA A 604 -9.70 16.84 -5.74
C ALA A 604 -11.22 16.55 -5.75
N ARG A 605 -11.75 15.89 -4.70
CA ARG A 605 -13.19 15.63 -4.55
C ARG A 605 -14.01 16.92 -4.34
N LEU A 606 -13.41 17.92 -3.72
CA LEU A 606 -14.02 19.25 -3.54
C LEU A 606 -13.83 20.19 -4.76
N ARG A 607 -13.19 19.70 -5.85
CA ARG A 607 -12.92 20.44 -7.09
C ARG A 607 -11.94 21.62 -6.91
N ASP A 608 -11.00 21.50 -5.99
CA ASP A 608 -9.98 22.52 -5.70
C ASP A 608 -8.61 22.13 -6.31
N GLY A 609 -8.42 22.41 -7.59
CA GLY A 609 -7.16 22.11 -8.31
C GLY A 609 -5.96 22.91 -7.80
N GLU A 610 -6.16 24.13 -7.26
CA GLU A 610 -5.07 24.93 -6.68
C GLU A 610 -4.55 24.31 -5.40
N ARG A 611 -5.45 23.78 -4.58
CA ARG A 611 -5.09 23.09 -3.34
C ARG A 611 -4.44 21.72 -3.63
N VAL A 612 -4.88 21.02 -4.68
CA VAL A 612 -4.18 19.82 -5.18
C VAL A 612 -2.75 20.19 -5.60
N ALA A 613 -2.57 21.27 -6.39
CA ALA A 613 -1.24 21.74 -6.80
C ALA A 613 -0.35 22.08 -5.61
N HIS A 614 -0.91 22.78 -4.61
CA HIS A 614 -0.18 23.11 -3.39
C HIS A 614 0.29 21.87 -2.64
N ALA A 615 -0.59 20.90 -2.40
CA ALA A 615 -0.27 19.68 -1.68
C ALA A 615 0.76 18.82 -2.43
N LEU A 616 0.64 18.70 -3.76
CA LEU A 616 1.65 18.04 -4.59
C LEU A 616 3.00 18.78 -4.50
N GLY A 617 2.99 20.11 -4.56
CA GLY A 617 4.20 20.93 -4.43
C GLY A 617 4.93 20.72 -3.11
N GLN A 618 4.20 20.54 -1.99
CA GLN A 618 4.81 20.21 -0.68
C GLN A 618 5.55 18.86 -0.74
N VAL A 619 4.92 17.84 -1.35
CA VAL A 619 5.52 16.50 -1.43
C VAL A 619 6.69 16.45 -2.41
N LEU A 620 6.58 17.11 -3.57
CA LEU A 620 7.64 17.13 -4.58
C LEU A 620 8.83 18.00 -4.16
N GLY A 621 8.58 19.13 -3.49
CA GLY A 621 9.61 20.07 -3.04
C GLY A 621 10.20 19.76 -1.66
N GLY A 622 9.57 18.91 -0.85
CA GLY A 622 9.95 18.62 0.53
C GLY A 622 11.02 17.53 0.71
N ASP A 623 11.64 17.06 -0.38
CA ASP A 623 12.64 15.96 -0.37
C ASP A 623 12.11 14.69 0.30
N PHE A 624 10.91 14.24 -0.11
CA PHE A 624 10.28 13.03 0.42
C PHE A 624 10.70 11.74 -0.31
N PHE A 625 11.38 11.80 -1.45
CA PHE A 625 11.69 10.63 -2.26
C PHE A 625 13.18 10.27 -2.23
N HIS A 626 13.46 8.98 -2.02
CA HIS A 626 14.79 8.39 -2.22
C HIS A 626 15.08 8.19 -3.71
N THR A 627 16.35 7.91 -4.07
CA THR A 627 16.70 7.65 -5.48
C THR A 627 16.11 6.33 -6.01
N SER A 628 15.63 5.45 -5.13
CA SER A 628 14.79 4.30 -5.46
C SER A 628 13.38 4.68 -5.94
N LEU A 629 12.99 5.95 -5.83
CA LEU A 629 11.63 6.49 -5.99
C LEU A 629 10.62 5.94 -4.97
N MET A 630 11.09 5.29 -3.92
CA MET A 630 10.31 5.05 -2.72
C MET A 630 10.32 6.30 -1.84
N SER A 631 9.28 6.49 -1.05
CA SER A 631 9.12 7.70 -0.25
C SER A 631 9.61 7.58 1.19
N ALA A 632 9.58 8.71 1.87
CA ALA A 632 9.72 8.86 3.30
C ALA A 632 8.44 9.47 3.89
N HIS A 633 8.24 9.27 5.19
CA HIS A 633 7.06 9.78 5.89
C HIS A 633 7.15 11.31 6.15
N TYR A 634 8.34 11.79 6.48
CA TYR A 634 8.62 13.21 6.76
C TYR A 634 9.60 13.80 5.74
N PRO A 635 9.69 15.14 5.65
CA PRO A 635 10.66 15.82 4.79
C PRO A 635 12.11 15.39 5.04
N ASN A 636 12.99 15.73 4.10
CA ASN A 636 14.42 15.39 4.13
C ASN A 636 14.67 13.88 4.23
N ARG A 637 13.83 13.09 3.60
CA ARG A 637 13.89 11.61 3.56
C ARG A 637 13.93 10.97 4.93
N ASN A 638 13.26 11.58 5.90
CA ASN A 638 13.21 11.09 7.26
C ASN A 638 12.10 10.03 7.39
N VAL A 639 12.46 8.85 7.88
CA VAL A 639 11.63 7.65 8.04
C VAL A 639 11.15 7.08 6.70
N TYR A 640 11.87 6.07 6.18
CA TYR A 640 11.50 5.32 4.98
C TYR A 640 10.09 4.74 5.10
N ASN A 641 9.27 5.01 4.09
CA ASN A 641 7.84 4.71 4.10
C ASN A 641 7.29 4.67 2.68
N ALA A 642 6.28 3.84 2.41
CA ALA A 642 5.72 3.64 1.08
C ALA A 642 4.53 4.58 0.76
N ASP A 643 4.06 5.36 1.72
CA ASP A 643 2.77 6.06 1.61
C ASP A 643 2.70 6.98 0.40
N ALA A 644 3.65 7.92 0.26
CA ALA A 644 3.60 8.86 -0.85
C ALA A 644 3.82 8.18 -2.20
N ALA A 645 4.75 7.23 -2.28
CA ALA A 645 5.02 6.50 -3.51
C ALA A 645 3.77 5.75 -4.02
N HIS A 646 3.01 5.14 -3.12
CA HIS A 646 1.83 4.34 -3.48
C HIS A 646 0.55 5.19 -3.62
N THR A 647 0.42 6.30 -2.88
CA THR A 647 -0.78 7.15 -2.91
C THR A 647 -0.79 8.12 -4.09
N LEU A 648 0.37 8.60 -4.53
CA LEU A 648 0.48 9.58 -5.62
C LEU A 648 -0.31 9.20 -6.88
N PRO A 649 -0.29 7.94 -7.36
CA PRO A 649 -1.13 7.53 -8.49
C PRO A 649 -2.61 7.76 -8.28
N ALA A 650 -3.13 7.59 -7.07
CA ALA A 650 -4.54 7.86 -6.76
C ALA A 650 -4.87 9.35 -6.87
N VAL A 651 -4.00 10.22 -6.36
CA VAL A 651 -4.17 11.69 -6.48
C VAL A 651 -4.24 12.10 -7.95
N LEU A 652 -3.32 11.59 -8.77
CA LEU A 652 -3.27 11.91 -10.21
C LEU A 652 -4.49 11.39 -10.99
N VAL A 653 -5.10 10.30 -10.56
CA VAL A 653 -6.38 9.83 -11.13
C VAL A 653 -7.54 10.70 -10.63
N GLU A 654 -7.66 10.93 -9.31
CA GLU A 654 -8.78 11.66 -8.70
C GLU A 654 -8.91 13.11 -9.19
N MET A 655 -7.79 13.78 -9.51
CA MET A 655 -7.84 15.13 -10.07
C MET A 655 -8.33 15.17 -11.52
N LEU A 656 -8.30 14.04 -12.25
CA LEU A 656 -8.64 13.92 -13.66
C LEU A 656 -10.00 13.23 -13.87
N VAL A 657 -10.26 12.14 -13.14
CA VAL A 657 -11.45 11.30 -13.31
C VAL A 657 -11.96 10.83 -11.96
N GLN A 658 -13.22 11.10 -11.67
CA GLN A 658 -13.92 10.55 -10.51
C GLN A 658 -15.16 9.78 -10.99
N SER A 659 -15.46 8.66 -10.35
CA SER A 659 -16.65 7.88 -10.67
C SER A 659 -17.31 7.30 -9.42
N THR A 660 -18.64 7.27 -9.45
CA THR A 660 -19.50 6.47 -8.56
C THR A 660 -20.26 5.45 -9.44
N PRO A 661 -21.05 4.55 -8.88
CA PRO A 661 -21.87 3.65 -9.69
C PRO A 661 -22.81 4.34 -10.68
N ASP A 662 -23.20 5.59 -10.42
CA ASP A 662 -24.20 6.34 -11.18
C ASP A 662 -23.70 7.68 -11.73
N ARG A 663 -22.40 8.03 -11.53
CA ARG A 663 -21.86 9.33 -11.91
C ARG A 663 -20.45 9.21 -12.48
N LEU A 664 -20.14 10.02 -13.50
CA LEU A 664 -18.81 10.28 -14.02
C LEU A 664 -18.52 11.77 -13.90
N VAL A 665 -17.37 12.13 -13.33
CA VAL A 665 -16.87 13.51 -13.30
C VAL A 665 -15.55 13.55 -14.05
N LEU A 666 -15.46 14.42 -15.05
CA LEU A 666 -14.27 14.63 -15.85
C LEU A 666 -13.59 15.95 -15.49
N LEU A 667 -12.27 15.89 -15.30
CA LEU A 667 -11.38 17.03 -15.06
C LEU A 667 -11.82 17.92 -13.86
N PRO A 668 -12.18 17.32 -12.71
CA PRO A 668 -12.74 18.07 -11.58
C PRO A 668 -11.76 19.05 -10.96
N ALA A 669 -10.45 18.74 -10.94
CA ALA A 669 -9.46 19.49 -10.15
C ALA A 669 -8.06 19.47 -10.79
N VAL A 670 -7.97 19.77 -12.08
CA VAL A 670 -6.71 19.73 -12.83
C VAL A 670 -5.82 20.90 -12.40
N PRO A 671 -4.63 20.64 -11.85
CA PRO A 671 -3.70 21.68 -11.47
C PRO A 671 -2.96 22.27 -12.67
N THR A 672 -2.48 23.50 -12.53
CA THR A 672 -1.76 24.23 -13.59
C THR A 672 -0.47 23.54 -14.03
N ILE A 673 0.13 22.69 -13.21
CA ILE A 673 1.31 21.89 -13.55
C ILE A 673 1.01 20.78 -14.57
N CYS A 674 -0.28 20.38 -14.73
CA CYS A 674 -0.73 19.32 -15.63
C CYS A 674 -1.73 19.84 -16.67
N PRO A 675 -1.41 20.88 -17.47
CA PRO A 675 -2.38 21.55 -18.35
C PRO A 675 -2.80 20.68 -19.54
N ARG A 676 -2.09 19.61 -19.82
CA ARG A 676 -2.34 18.68 -20.92
C ARG A 676 -1.86 17.30 -20.58
N GLY A 677 -2.37 16.30 -21.25
CA GLY A 677 -1.89 14.93 -21.11
C GLY A 677 -2.82 13.90 -21.70
N GLU A 678 -2.46 12.66 -21.43
CA GLU A 678 -3.23 11.47 -21.78
C GLU A 678 -3.16 10.48 -20.61
N LEU A 679 -4.32 10.00 -20.17
CA LEU A 679 -4.48 8.95 -19.16
C LEU A 679 -5.29 7.83 -19.80
N ARG A 680 -4.76 6.60 -19.83
CA ARG A 680 -5.41 5.46 -20.49
C ARG A 680 -5.65 4.31 -19.53
N GLY A 681 -6.73 3.56 -19.79
CA GLY A 681 -7.04 2.28 -19.16
C GLY A 681 -7.66 2.37 -17.77
N ILE A 682 -8.12 3.55 -17.33
CA ILE A 682 -8.77 3.75 -16.04
C ILE A 682 -10.06 2.94 -15.97
N ARG A 683 -10.35 2.40 -14.78
CA ARG A 683 -11.59 1.68 -14.49
C ARG A 683 -12.57 2.57 -13.73
N THR A 684 -13.78 2.65 -14.23
CA THR A 684 -14.87 3.36 -13.55
C THR A 684 -15.68 2.41 -12.67
N ARG A 685 -16.28 2.92 -11.60
CA ARG A 685 -17.10 2.13 -10.68
C ARG A 685 -18.43 1.65 -11.29
N PHE A 686 -18.85 2.21 -12.42
CA PHE A 686 -19.99 1.72 -13.20
C PHE A 686 -19.59 0.68 -14.28
N GLY A 687 -18.35 0.21 -14.30
CA GLY A 687 -17.90 -0.89 -15.18
C GLY A 687 -17.58 -0.47 -16.61
N ALA A 688 -16.85 0.64 -16.80
CA ALA A 688 -16.26 1.00 -18.08
C ALA A 688 -14.74 1.18 -17.96
N GLU A 689 -14.03 0.89 -19.04
CA GLU A 689 -12.67 1.38 -19.25
C GLU A 689 -12.72 2.77 -19.83
N LEU A 690 -11.85 3.67 -19.37
CA LEU A 690 -11.82 5.06 -19.78
C LEU A 690 -10.41 5.48 -20.19
N ASP A 691 -10.31 6.07 -21.38
CA ASP A 691 -9.16 6.85 -21.84
C ASP A 691 -9.53 8.34 -21.88
N LEU A 692 -8.64 9.20 -21.37
CA LEU A 692 -8.82 10.65 -21.34
C LEU A 692 -7.62 11.34 -21.95
N THR A 693 -7.87 12.23 -22.91
CA THR A 693 -6.88 13.18 -23.45
C THR A 693 -7.36 14.59 -23.18
N TRP A 694 -6.50 15.46 -22.70
CA TRP A 694 -6.86 16.85 -22.40
C TRP A 694 -5.76 17.84 -22.78
N SER A 695 -6.18 19.05 -23.07
CA SER A 695 -5.35 20.22 -23.36
C SER A 695 -6.03 21.45 -22.74
N PRO A 696 -5.43 22.64 -22.73
CA PRO A 696 -6.08 23.85 -22.19
C PRO A 696 -7.38 24.25 -22.89
N THR A 697 -7.64 23.75 -24.09
CA THR A 697 -8.78 24.17 -24.92
C THR A 697 -9.80 23.08 -25.18
N GLU A 698 -9.43 21.83 -25.04
CA GLU A 698 -10.29 20.69 -25.38
C GLU A 698 -9.93 19.45 -24.58
N ALA A 699 -10.91 18.59 -24.35
CA ALA A 699 -10.67 17.25 -23.82
C ALA A 699 -11.54 16.23 -24.55
N THR A 700 -11.03 15.00 -24.62
CA THR A 700 -11.76 13.85 -25.18
C THR A 700 -11.64 12.67 -24.23
N ALA A 701 -12.79 12.13 -23.82
CA ALA A 701 -12.86 10.88 -23.09
C ALA A 701 -13.49 9.80 -23.99
N VAL A 702 -12.89 8.61 -23.99
CA VAL A 702 -13.41 7.41 -24.65
C VAL A 702 -13.75 6.38 -23.59
N LEU A 703 -15.03 6.02 -23.48
CA LEU A 703 -15.50 5.00 -22.54
C LEU A 703 -15.84 3.72 -23.30
N ARG A 704 -15.40 2.59 -22.73
CA ARG A 704 -15.69 1.23 -23.22
C ARG A 704 -16.44 0.47 -22.12
N PRO A 705 -17.79 0.61 -22.05
CA PRO A 705 -18.59 -0.01 -21.01
C PRO A 705 -18.69 -1.52 -21.21
N THR A 706 -18.58 -2.26 -20.12
CA THR A 706 -18.82 -3.72 -20.10
C THR A 706 -20.28 -4.06 -19.83
N ARG A 707 -21.09 -3.07 -19.41
CA ARG A 707 -22.50 -3.18 -19.07
C ARG A 707 -23.27 -2.00 -19.66
N THR A 708 -24.50 -2.26 -20.10
CA THR A 708 -25.42 -1.17 -20.46
C THR A 708 -25.89 -0.51 -19.17
N HIS A 709 -25.67 0.81 -19.08
CA HIS A 709 -25.92 1.58 -17.89
C HIS A 709 -26.21 3.05 -18.19
N ARG A 710 -26.92 3.73 -17.31
CA ARG A 710 -27.11 5.18 -17.38
C ARG A 710 -26.39 5.83 -16.22
N VAL A 711 -25.55 6.82 -16.53
CA VAL A 711 -24.82 7.61 -15.53
C VAL A 711 -25.04 9.09 -15.74
N GLU A 712 -24.82 9.88 -14.70
CA GLU A 712 -24.76 11.34 -14.81
C GLU A 712 -23.33 11.75 -15.16
N LEU A 713 -23.14 12.36 -16.32
CA LEU A 713 -21.88 13.01 -16.69
C LEU A 713 -21.85 14.41 -16.07
N ARG A 714 -20.79 14.72 -15.34
CA ARG A 714 -20.51 16.05 -14.80
C ARG A 714 -19.21 16.61 -15.34
N THR A 715 -19.30 17.86 -15.79
CA THR A 715 -18.18 18.65 -16.30
C THR A 715 -18.24 20.06 -15.70
N SER A 716 -17.33 20.95 -16.07
CA SER A 716 -17.41 22.37 -15.74
C SER A 716 -18.68 23.02 -16.31
N SER A 717 -19.21 22.52 -17.43
CA SER A 717 -20.40 23.05 -18.10
C SER A 717 -21.72 22.65 -17.46
N GLY A 718 -21.71 21.66 -16.55
CA GLY A 718 -22.94 21.20 -15.86
C GLY A 718 -23.07 19.68 -15.78
N ALA A 719 -24.33 19.23 -15.71
CA ALA A 719 -24.67 17.82 -15.60
C ALA A 719 -25.61 17.39 -16.72
N GLU A 720 -25.36 16.22 -17.29
CA GLU A 720 -26.21 15.63 -18.33
C GLU A 720 -26.28 14.10 -18.16
N PRO A 721 -27.37 13.47 -18.58
CA PRO A 721 -27.46 12.02 -18.58
C PRO A 721 -26.64 11.44 -19.73
N LEU A 722 -25.89 10.39 -19.46
CA LEU A 722 -25.10 9.62 -20.42
C LEU A 722 -25.60 8.18 -20.44
N GLU A 723 -26.12 7.75 -21.59
CA GLU A 723 -26.52 6.37 -21.81
C GLU A 723 -25.33 5.59 -22.38
N LEU A 724 -24.91 4.57 -21.68
CA LEU A 724 -23.81 3.70 -22.05
C LEU A 724 -24.34 2.33 -22.52
N VAL A 725 -23.88 1.86 -23.67
CA VAL A 725 -24.25 0.57 -24.24
C VAL A 725 -23.06 -0.38 -24.18
N ALA A 726 -23.26 -1.54 -23.58
CA ALA A 726 -22.20 -2.54 -23.46
C ALA A 726 -21.58 -2.91 -24.81
N GLY A 727 -20.24 -2.85 -24.90
CA GLY A 727 -19.48 -3.20 -26.09
C GLY A 727 -19.44 -2.11 -27.18
N GLU A 728 -20.01 -0.92 -26.94
CA GLU A 728 -19.91 0.23 -27.84
C GLU A 728 -18.99 1.30 -27.25
N ASP A 729 -18.13 1.90 -28.07
CA ASP A 729 -17.29 3.01 -27.64
C ASP A 729 -18.11 4.31 -27.60
N HIS A 730 -18.08 4.98 -26.45
CA HIS A 730 -18.72 6.28 -26.25
C HIS A 730 -17.67 7.38 -26.19
N VAL A 731 -17.74 8.33 -27.08
CA VAL A 731 -16.79 9.45 -27.18
C VAL A 731 -17.43 10.74 -26.68
N ILE A 732 -16.87 11.29 -25.61
CA ILE A 732 -17.25 12.58 -25.03
C ILE A 732 -16.21 13.62 -25.42
N ARG A 733 -16.66 14.75 -25.94
CA ARG A 733 -15.79 15.89 -26.31
C ARG A 733 -16.20 17.12 -25.51
N LEU A 734 -15.21 17.77 -24.90
CA LEU A 734 -15.38 19.00 -24.13
C LEU A 734 -14.57 20.10 -24.82
N GLU A 735 -15.23 21.19 -25.20
CA GLU A 735 -14.59 22.37 -25.86
C GLU A 735 -14.02 23.37 -24.84
N ALA A 736 -14.46 23.29 -23.58
CA ALA A 736 -13.93 24.03 -22.45
C ALA A 736 -14.20 23.24 -21.17
N TRP A 737 -13.23 23.17 -20.26
CA TRP A 737 -13.31 22.42 -19.02
C TRP A 737 -12.59 23.11 -17.85
#